data_13a2dd2e2e85ee5b92bba046b92135fa
#
_entry.id   13a2dd2e2e85ee5b92bba046b92135fa
#
_cell.length_a   1.000
_cell.length_b   1.000
_cell.length_c   1.000
_cell.angle_alpha   90.00
_cell.angle_beta   90.00
_cell.angle_gamma   90.00
#
_symmetry.space_group_name_H-M   'P 1'
#
loop_
_entity.id
_entity.type
_entity.pdbx_description
1 polymer ?
#
loop_
_entity_poly.entity_id
_entity_poly.type
_entity_poly.pdbx_seq_one_letter_code
_entity_poly.pdbx_strand_id
1 'polypeptide(L)'
;MKSYLSLIPISARVRRRQNRLTILCIVTAVFLVTAIFSVADMMLRTQTGRAAGKSGSWHLEVTGITPEQAAQLVGQPDVVRVGAGAVFNENGESAYRLNGKRVVLYGADADYVSLNRAAAFAGTYPQAENEVLLGKTAARVLHVGSGDTVTLTLPDGTEKPLTVTGVGGIDEDFYGEQYSIVDAYLPQEAFAALLTANGETLPQTHYELEYTSAARAAKALPKLRSRYGETAVQENLQVMGSAGQSSSTAFQTVYGMAAVLFVLVLLAGVLMISGSMNSNLAQRTQFFGMMRCIGMSKRQVIRFVRLEALNWCRTAVPIGLVLGTLASWTICAALRYGIGGEFAATPVWQLSPAGLCAGAVVGMVTVLLAAQAPAKRAAKVSPMAAVSGSTQNVPVGRAAHAGKGRVELALGVRHATASKKNWALMTASFALSIVLALGFTVLLQFASLLLPSLVPWQPDVLYNGYGNAQVLPGSMTRTLLEVPGVAHAWGCTGLVDTPASSDKGNVDHVIFCSYDDYMLESSRSVVVRGRTPGAGNEVMTIYNKNNPMQIGDVITVNGAPLTIVGAFSEGTFPDDVTLIAPEALFRQVAGDQNYNMVGVQLDRTADEDTLFTLADLATDDVIMQDLRESNRQDRGTYYAVRIVLYGFLAIIGGISLLNIVNSISMSVSARARQYGAMRAVGMEDVQLCRMIAAEAGTYAASGLLVGVAAGLVLHRALYTRLITHYFGVVWRVPFGLLAVLCLFVAGAAALAVHGPVKRLQAMPVTAAINEL
;
A
#
# COMPACT_ATOMS: atom_id res chain seq x y z
N MET A 1 -8.19 18.84 -52.47
CA MET A 1 -7.79 18.62 -51.03
C MET A 1 -7.40 19.96 -50.45
N LYS A 2 -8.15 20.45 -49.48
CA LYS A 2 -7.88 21.78 -48.86
C LYS A 2 -6.64 21.80 -47.95
N SER A 3 -6.13 20.64 -47.49
CA SER A 3 -4.95 20.53 -46.62
C SER A 3 -4.40 19.10 -46.62
N TYR A 4 -3.07 18.92 -46.42
CA TYR A 4 -2.43 17.61 -46.21
C TYR A 4 -2.95 16.88 -44.96
N LEU A 5 -3.57 17.60 -44.02
CA LEU A 5 -4.17 17.04 -42.82
C LEU A 5 -5.42 16.21 -43.09
N SER A 6 -6.13 16.46 -44.23
CA SER A 6 -7.29 15.65 -44.62
C SER A 6 -6.94 14.20 -44.99
N LEU A 7 -5.65 13.91 -45.19
CA LEU A 7 -5.15 12.54 -45.38
C LEU A 7 -5.15 11.69 -44.09
N ILE A 8 -5.19 12.30 -42.91
CA ILE A 8 -5.11 11.57 -41.61
C ILE A 8 -6.29 10.59 -41.44
N PRO A 9 -7.56 11.02 -41.52
CA PRO A 9 -8.70 10.10 -41.38
C PRO A 9 -8.77 9.07 -42.53
N ILE A 10 -8.34 9.43 -43.74
CA ILE A 10 -8.29 8.52 -44.89
C ILE A 10 -7.25 7.43 -44.64
N SER A 11 -6.01 7.79 -44.25
CA SER A 11 -4.94 6.87 -43.90
C SER A 11 -5.37 5.92 -42.77
N ALA A 12 -6.04 6.45 -41.76
CA ALA A 12 -6.54 5.65 -40.64
C ALA A 12 -7.58 4.61 -41.07
N ARG A 13 -8.47 4.96 -42.02
CA ARG A 13 -9.55 4.09 -42.53
C ARG A 13 -9.01 3.01 -43.46
N VAL A 14 -8.13 3.35 -44.37
CA VAL A 14 -7.56 2.41 -45.35
C VAL A 14 -6.70 1.35 -44.68
N ARG A 15 -6.00 1.71 -43.58
CA ARG A 15 -5.05 0.82 -42.89
C ARG A 15 -5.55 0.31 -41.56
N ARG A 16 -6.85 0.10 -41.40
CA ARG A 16 -7.48 -0.37 -40.15
C ARG A 16 -6.80 -1.62 -39.56
N ARG A 17 -6.42 -2.59 -40.39
CA ARG A 17 -5.78 -3.84 -39.96
C ARG A 17 -4.40 -3.61 -39.28
N GLN A 18 -3.57 -2.74 -39.87
CA GLN A 18 -2.22 -2.45 -39.35
C GLN A 18 -2.27 -1.57 -38.11
N ASN A 19 -3.24 -0.66 -38.02
CA ASN A 19 -3.39 0.25 -36.88
C ASN A 19 -3.99 -0.42 -35.63
N ARG A 20 -4.65 -1.59 -35.77
CA ARG A 20 -5.26 -2.32 -34.62
C ARG A 20 -4.28 -2.60 -33.49
N LEU A 21 -3.05 -3.05 -33.82
CA LEU A 21 -2.04 -3.33 -32.82
C LEU A 21 -1.58 -2.07 -32.09
N THR A 22 -1.39 -0.96 -32.80
CA THR A 22 -1.02 0.32 -32.16
C THR A 22 -2.16 0.88 -31.32
N ILE A 23 -3.41 0.76 -31.79
CA ILE A 23 -4.60 1.14 -31.01
C ILE A 23 -4.69 0.29 -29.74
N LEU A 24 -4.47 -1.03 -29.84
CA LEU A 24 -4.44 -1.93 -28.68
C LEU A 24 -3.39 -1.50 -27.65
N CYS A 25 -2.19 -1.13 -28.09
CA CYS A 25 -1.14 -0.62 -27.18
C CYS A 25 -1.57 0.66 -26.46
N ILE A 26 -2.27 1.57 -27.16
CA ILE A 26 -2.79 2.81 -26.56
C ILE A 26 -3.92 2.46 -25.57
N VAL A 27 -4.86 1.59 -25.96
CA VAL A 27 -5.95 1.11 -25.09
C VAL A 27 -5.37 0.54 -23.80
N THR A 28 -4.35 -0.32 -23.90
CA THR A 28 -3.73 -0.99 -22.74
C THR A 28 -3.04 0.00 -21.81
N ALA A 29 -2.35 1.01 -22.37
CA ALA A 29 -1.71 2.06 -21.56
C ALA A 29 -2.75 2.94 -20.84
N VAL A 30 -3.82 3.36 -21.51
CA VAL A 30 -4.91 4.14 -20.90
C VAL A 30 -5.66 3.30 -19.88
N PHE A 31 -5.96 2.05 -20.19
CA PHE A 31 -6.58 1.07 -19.29
C PHE A 31 -5.82 0.97 -17.97
N LEU A 32 -4.48 0.75 -18.04
CA LEU A 32 -3.65 0.60 -16.84
C LEU A 32 -3.71 1.85 -15.96
N VAL A 33 -3.49 3.03 -16.56
CA VAL A 33 -3.51 4.28 -15.82
C VAL A 33 -4.89 4.52 -15.20
N THR A 34 -5.95 4.32 -15.96
CA THR A 34 -7.33 4.48 -15.47
C THR A 34 -7.62 3.51 -14.33
N ALA A 35 -7.27 2.23 -14.47
CA ALA A 35 -7.51 1.22 -13.45
C ALA A 35 -6.76 1.57 -12.15
N ILE A 36 -5.46 1.90 -12.22
CA ILE A 36 -4.65 2.26 -11.04
C ILE A 36 -5.22 3.48 -10.33
N PHE A 37 -5.48 4.58 -11.05
CA PHE A 37 -5.97 5.80 -10.43
C PHE A 37 -7.41 5.69 -9.94
N SER A 38 -8.27 4.92 -10.63
CA SER A 38 -9.65 4.68 -10.17
C SER A 38 -9.69 3.85 -8.90
N VAL A 39 -8.91 2.75 -8.81
CA VAL A 39 -8.83 1.94 -7.59
C VAL A 39 -8.23 2.76 -6.46
N ALA A 40 -7.16 3.52 -6.72
CA ALA A 40 -6.54 4.39 -5.72
C ALA A 40 -7.53 5.44 -5.18
N ASP A 41 -8.30 6.11 -6.05
CA ASP A 41 -9.32 7.09 -5.65
C ASP A 41 -10.45 6.45 -4.83
N MET A 42 -10.93 5.25 -5.23
CA MET A 42 -11.94 4.51 -4.48
C MET A 42 -11.44 4.05 -3.11
N MET A 43 -10.20 3.54 -3.05
CA MET A 43 -9.56 3.18 -1.80
C MET A 43 -9.36 4.39 -0.89
N LEU A 44 -8.91 5.51 -1.46
CA LEU A 44 -8.74 6.76 -0.73
C LEU A 44 -10.06 7.21 -0.10
N ARG A 45 -11.16 7.21 -0.86
CA ARG A 45 -12.49 7.58 -0.35
C ARG A 45 -12.96 6.64 0.76
N THR A 46 -12.75 5.33 0.59
CA THR A 46 -13.09 4.34 1.62
C THR A 46 -12.25 4.57 2.88
N GLN A 47 -10.94 4.76 2.74
CA GLN A 47 -10.03 4.98 3.87
C GLN A 47 -10.27 6.33 4.56
N THR A 48 -10.48 7.41 3.81
CA THR A 48 -10.77 8.73 4.40
C THR A 48 -12.07 8.72 5.18
N GLY A 49 -13.12 8.08 4.63
CA GLY A 49 -14.38 7.92 5.35
C GLY A 49 -14.26 7.11 6.64
N ARG A 50 -13.42 6.06 6.62
CA ARG A 50 -13.13 5.23 7.80
C ARG A 50 -12.26 5.95 8.82
N ALA A 51 -11.20 6.62 8.35
CA ALA A 51 -10.33 7.41 9.21
C ALA A 51 -11.14 8.47 9.98
N ALA A 52 -12.01 9.18 9.28
CA ALA A 52 -12.93 10.13 9.91
C ALA A 52 -13.90 9.46 10.89
N GLY A 53 -14.36 8.23 10.61
CA GLY A 53 -15.20 7.46 11.52
C GLY A 53 -14.47 6.94 12.76
N LYS A 54 -13.19 6.55 12.66
CA LYS A 54 -12.40 5.98 13.77
C LYS A 54 -11.63 7.04 14.57
N SER A 55 -11.01 8.01 13.87
CA SER A 55 -10.09 8.99 14.47
C SER A 55 -10.63 10.42 14.45
N GLY A 56 -11.92 10.58 14.14
CA GLY A 56 -12.52 11.90 13.97
C GLY A 56 -12.26 12.51 12.58
N SER A 57 -12.99 13.58 12.27
CA SER A 57 -12.88 14.32 11.00
C SER A 57 -11.90 15.49 11.04
N TRP A 58 -11.29 15.75 12.20
CA TRP A 58 -10.31 16.81 12.37
C TRP A 58 -9.02 16.53 11.60
N HIS A 59 -8.33 17.59 11.22
CA HIS A 59 -7.09 17.52 10.46
C HIS A 59 -5.85 17.81 11.30
N LEU A 60 -5.92 18.85 12.16
CA LEU A 60 -4.84 19.29 13.04
C LEU A 60 -5.37 19.46 14.45
N GLU A 61 -4.53 19.15 15.44
CA GLU A 61 -4.77 19.38 16.85
C GLU A 61 -3.72 20.38 17.38
N VAL A 62 -4.14 21.28 18.25
CA VAL A 62 -3.26 22.24 18.91
C VAL A 62 -3.49 22.17 20.40
N THR A 63 -2.42 21.96 21.16
CA THR A 63 -2.41 21.90 22.62
C THR A 63 -1.61 23.03 23.24
N GLY A 64 -1.82 23.34 24.52
CA GLY A 64 -1.02 24.33 25.24
C GLY A 64 -1.27 25.78 24.84
N ILE A 65 -2.41 26.07 24.23
CA ILE A 65 -2.82 27.44 23.87
C ILE A 65 -3.96 27.94 24.75
N THR A 66 -4.07 29.28 24.89
CA THR A 66 -5.16 29.90 25.64
C THR A 66 -6.45 29.96 24.84
N PRO A 67 -7.63 30.08 25.51
CA PRO A 67 -8.91 30.24 24.81
C PRO A 67 -8.95 31.42 23.83
N GLU A 68 -8.26 32.52 24.14
CA GLU A 68 -8.16 33.69 23.26
C GLU A 68 -7.32 33.39 22.01
N GLN A 69 -6.28 32.57 22.15
CA GLN A 69 -5.49 32.10 21.01
C GLN A 69 -6.29 31.13 20.15
N ALA A 70 -7.08 30.25 20.77
CA ALA A 70 -7.96 29.34 20.06
C ALA A 70 -9.06 30.09 19.29
N ALA A 71 -9.63 31.16 19.87
CA ALA A 71 -10.61 32.00 19.18
C ALA A 71 -10.04 32.65 17.90
N GLN A 72 -8.71 32.94 17.85
CA GLN A 72 -8.06 33.45 16.64
C GLN A 72 -7.95 32.36 15.54
N LEU A 73 -7.99 31.06 15.89
CA LEU A 73 -7.97 29.99 14.91
C LEU A 73 -9.31 29.85 14.18
N VAL A 74 -10.43 30.07 14.89
CA VAL A 74 -11.79 30.08 14.32
C VAL A 74 -11.95 31.11 13.19
N GLY A 75 -11.27 32.24 13.30
CA GLY A 75 -11.32 33.33 12.30
C GLY A 75 -10.49 33.11 11.03
N GLN A 76 -9.81 31.99 10.89
CA GLN A 76 -8.99 31.74 9.71
C GLN A 76 -9.85 31.28 8.51
N PRO A 77 -9.59 31.78 7.29
CA PRO A 77 -10.48 31.58 6.14
C PRO A 77 -10.60 30.13 5.65
N ASP A 78 -9.66 29.26 6.02
CA ASP A 78 -9.63 27.86 5.60
C ASP A 78 -10.11 26.91 6.71
N VAL A 79 -10.36 27.39 7.93
CA VAL A 79 -10.84 26.62 9.07
C VAL A 79 -12.38 26.60 9.06
N VAL A 80 -12.96 25.42 9.11
CA VAL A 80 -14.40 25.20 9.08
C VAL A 80 -14.96 25.15 10.49
N ARG A 81 -14.30 24.42 11.39
CA ARG A 81 -14.68 24.23 12.78
C ARG A 81 -13.44 24.11 13.66
N VAL A 82 -13.61 24.49 14.92
CA VAL A 82 -12.62 24.28 15.98
C VAL A 82 -13.39 23.71 17.17
N GLY A 83 -13.06 22.49 17.55
CA GLY A 83 -13.62 21.83 18.73
C GLY A 83 -12.64 21.89 19.89
N ALA A 84 -13.11 22.15 21.09
CA ALA A 84 -12.33 22.15 22.30
C ALA A 84 -12.72 20.99 23.22
N GLY A 85 -11.74 20.20 23.63
CA GLY A 85 -11.92 19.06 24.51
C GLY A 85 -10.79 18.88 25.52
N ALA A 86 -11.10 18.32 26.67
CA ALA A 86 -10.14 17.91 27.67
C ALA A 86 -10.56 16.54 28.23
N VAL A 87 -9.59 15.68 28.55
CA VAL A 87 -9.84 14.31 29.00
C VAL A 87 -9.28 14.14 30.41
N PHE A 88 -10.09 13.58 31.28
CA PHE A 88 -9.71 13.24 32.64
C PHE A 88 -9.93 11.75 32.89
N ASN A 89 -8.99 11.15 33.59
CA ASN A 89 -9.04 9.74 33.96
C ASN A 89 -8.99 8.77 32.75
N GLU A 90 -8.19 9.09 31.74
CA GLU A 90 -8.08 8.31 30.50
C GLU A 90 -7.77 6.82 30.75
N ASN A 91 -6.98 6.53 31.77
CA ASN A 91 -6.61 5.17 32.16
C ASN A 91 -7.61 4.51 33.13
N GLY A 92 -8.67 5.19 33.58
CA GLY A 92 -9.64 4.67 34.54
C GLY A 92 -9.10 4.45 35.97
N GLU A 93 -7.95 5.05 36.32
CA GLU A 93 -7.26 4.84 37.61
C GLU A 93 -7.93 5.59 38.76
N SER A 94 -8.63 6.68 38.51
CA SER A 94 -9.29 7.47 39.54
C SER A 94 -10.50 6.75 40.16
N ALA A 95 -10.92 7.22 41.34
CA ALA A 95 -12.07 6.67 42.05
C ALA A 95 -13.45 7.03 41.48
N TYR A 96 -13.50 7.86 40.42
CA TYR A 96 -14.76 8.22 39.79
C TYR A 96 -15.46 7.00 39.15
N ARG A 97 -16.79 6.89 39.40
CA ARG A 97 -17.61 5.79 38.84
C ARG A 97 -18.90 6.32 38.26
N LEU A 98 -19.34 5.74 37.12
CA LEU A 98 -20.65 6.02 36.53
C LEU A 98 -21.50 4.75 36.60
N ASN A 99 -22.61 4.78 37.39
CA ASN A 99 -23.38 3.59 37.74
C ASN A 99 -22.49 2.41 38.19
N GLY A 100 -21.46 2.69 39.03
CA GLY A 100 -20.51 1.69 39.54
C GLY A 100 -19.40 1.31 38.57
N LYS A 101 -19.44 1.70 37.31
CA LYS A 101 -18.38 1.44 36.33
C LYS A 101 -17.33 2.55 36.34
N ARG A 102 -16.07 2.21 36.03
CA ARG A 102 -14.99 3.18 35.85
C ARG A 102 -15.33 4.12 34.70
N VAL A 103 -15.06 5.41 34.83
CA VAL A 103 -15.46 6.41 33.85
C VAL A 103 -14.28 7.27 33.41
N VAL A 104 -14.19 7.50 32.10
CA VAL A 104 -13.39 8.57 31.52
C VAL A 104 -14.30 9.77 31.32
N LEU A 105 -13.93 10.91 31.87
CA LEU A 105 -14.69 12.14 31.77
C LEU A 105 -14.08 13.04 30.69
N TYR A 106 -14.91 13.46 29.75
CA TYR A 106 -14.55 14.43 28.74
C TYR A 106 -15.27 15.75 29.03
N GLY A 107 -14.48 16.83 29.17
CA GLY A 107 -14.98 18.18 29.10
C GLY A 107 -14.88 18.64 27.66
N ALA A 108 -16.00 18.71 26.95
CA ALA A 108 -15.97 18.95 25.50
C ALA A 108 -17.01 19.97 25.09
N ASP A 109 -16.81 20.66 23.99
CA ASP A 109 -17.85 21.43 23.32
C ASP A 109 -18.56 20.59 22.23
N ALA A 110 -19.62 21.13 21.66
CA ALA A 110 -20.41 20.43 20.64
C ALA A 110 -19.61 20.19 19.37
N ASP A 111 -18.68 21.08 19.02
CA ASP A 111 -17.82 20.94 17.84
C ASP A 111 -16.79 19.84 18.02
N TYR A 112 -16.15 19.75 19.19
CA TYR A 112 -15.23 18.66 19.53
C TYR A 112 -15.91 17.29 19.42
N VAL A 113 -17.09 17.15 20.04
CA VAL A 113 -17.85 15.90 19.98
C VAL A 113 -18.23 15.55 18.53
N SER A 114 -18.63 16.55 17.74
CA SER A 114 -18.94 16.37 16.32
C SER A 114 -17.72 16.00 15.48
N LEU A 115 -16.54 16.54 15.78
CA LEU A 115 -15.29 16.26 15.07
C LEU A 115 -14.77 14.86 15.38
N ASN A 116 -14.81 14.44 16.64
CA ASN A 116 -14.28 13.15 17.05
C ASN A 116 -15.23 11.98 16.78
N ARG A 117 -16.54 12.23 16.74
CA ARG A 117 -17.52 11.17 16.65
C ARG A 117 -18.55 11.45 15.55
N ALA A 118 -18.10 11.36 14.32
CA ALA A 118 -18.89 11.64 13.11
C ALA A 118 -20.14 10.73 12.91
N ALA A 119 -20.38 9.74 13.78
CA ALA A 119 -21.58 8.94 13.75
C ALA A 119 -22.73 9.69 14.44
N ALA A 120 -23.89 9.65 13.81
CA ALA A 120 -25.10 10.35 14.25
C ALA A 120 -25.39 10.19 15.76
N PHE A 121 -25.57 11.32 16.44
CA PHE A 121 -26.14 11.33 17.78
C PHE A 121 -27.60 11.00 17.75
N ALA A 122 -28.03 10.14 18.67
CA ALA A 122 -29.44 10.08 19.08
C ALA A 122 -29.58 10.99 20.31
N GLY A 123 -30.30 12.09 20.20
CA GLY A 123 -30.48 13.09 21.27
C GLY A 123 -29.78 14.43 21.00
N THR A 124 -29.48 15.18 22.05
CA THR A 124 -28.91 16.52 22.01
C THR A 124 -27.60 16.58 22.81
N TYR A 125 -26.71 17.52 22.46
CA TYR A 125 -25.53 17.81 23.25
C TYR A 125 -25.90 18.45 24.58
N PRO A 126 -25.28 18.04 25.73
CA PRO A 126 -25.60 18.54 27.07
C PRO A 126 -25.32 20.04 27.21
N GLN A 127 -26.25 20.76 27.83
CA GLN A 127 -26.18 22.21 28.05
C GLN A 127 -26.05 22.58 29.52
N ALA A 128 -26.57 21.72 30.41
CA ALA A 128 -26.63 21.98 31.84
C ALA A 128 -25.61 21.14 32.60
N GLU A 129 -25.26 21.56 33.83
CA GLU A 129 -24.27 20.88 34.68
C GLU A 129 -24.72 19.46 35.13
N ASN A 130 -25.98 19.14 35.07
CA ASN A 130 -26.58 17.85 35.40
C ASN A 130 -26.89 17.00 34.16
N GLU A 131 -26.40 17.38 33.00
CA GLU A 131 -26.59 16.68 31.76
C GLU A 131 -25.29 16.00 31.30
N VAL A 132 -25.44 14.85 30.65
CA VAL A 132 -24.30 14.06 30.14
C VAL A 132 -24.67 13.46 28.79
N LEU A 133 -23.67 13.40 27.91
CA LEU A 133 -23.77 12.63 26.68
C LEU A 133 -22.89 11.39 26.86
N LEU A 134 -23.40 10.23 26.48
CA LEU A 134 -22.69 8.95 26.58
C LEU A 134 -22.23 8.44 25.21
N GLY A 135 -21.12 7.74 25.20
CA GLY A 135 -20.74 6.91 24.05
C GLY A 135 -21.70 5.74 23.87
N LYS A 136 -21.82 5.20 22.65
CA LYS A 136 -22.69 4.04 22.38
C LYS A 136 -22.34 2.83 23.24
N THR A 137 -21.05 2.56 23.41
CA THR A 137 -20.57 1.47 24.26
C THR A 137 -20.97 1.72 25.72
N ALA A 138 -20.80 2.95 26.24
CA ALA A 138 -21.20 3.31 27.59
C ALA A 138 -22.70 3.14 27.81
N ALA A 139 -23.52 3.62 26.87
CA ALA A 139 -24.97 3.49 26.93
C ALA A 139 -25.45 2.02 26.93
N ARG A 140 -24.80 1.17 26.12
CA ARG A 140 -25.07 -0.27 26.07
C ARG A 140 -24.69 -0.97 27.37
N VAL A 141 -23.47 -0.72 27.88
CA VAL A 141 -22.93 -1.32 29.12
C VAL A 141 -23.74 -0.91 30.35
N LEU A 142 -24.22 0.34 30.39
CA LEU A 142 -25.02 0.86 31.48
C LEU A 142 -26.53 0.57 31.32
N HIS A 143 -26.95 -0.02 30.19
CA HIS A 143 -28.32 -0.28 29.79
C HIS A 143 -29.24 0.97 29.87
N VAL A 144 -28.71 2.12 29.39
CA VAL A 144 -29.38 3.41 29.43
C VAL A 144 -29.48 4.03 28.04
N GLY A 145 -30.54 4.86 27.87
CA GLY A 145 -30.75 5.62 26.64
C GLY A 145 -30.91 7.13 26.92
N SER A 146 -31.20 7.90 25.87
CA SER A 146 -31.49 9.33 26.02
C SER A 146 -32.75 9.52 26.84
N GLY A 147 -32.68 10.36 27.86
CA GLY A 147 -33.76 10.63 28.83
C GLY A 147 -33.61 9.89 30.17
N ASP A 148 -32.75 8.86 30.23
CA ASP A 148 -32.49 8.14 31.47
C ASP A 148 -31.51 8.92 32.37
N THR A 149 -31.45 8.51 33.66
CA THR A 149 -30.54 9.09 34.65
C THR A 149 -29.47 8.11 35.01
N VAL A 150 -28.20 8.58 35.02
CA VAL A 150 -27.02 7.84 35.51
C VAL A 150 -26.46 8.55 36.73
N THR A 151 -25.82 7.79 37.62
CA THR A 151 -25.23 8.33 38.86
C THR A 151 -23.73 8.38 38.74
N LEU A 152 -23.16 9.56 38.81
CA LEU A 152 -21.73 9.77 38.92
C LEU A 152 -21.32 9.76 40.40
N THR A 153 -20.57 8.76 40.84
CA THR A 153 -20.01 8.66 42.17
C THR A 153 -18.61 9.28 42.18
N LEU A 154 -18.42 10.26 43.07
CA LEU A 154 -17.16 11.00 43.26
C LEU A 154 -16.22 10.27 44.20
N PRO A 155 -14.93 10.66 44.28
CA PRO A 155 -13.95 10.02 45.14
C PRO A 155 -14.29 10.05 46.66
N ASP A 156 -15.07 11.04 47.07
CA ASP A 156 -15.53 11.17 48.49
C ASP A 156 -16.81 10.35 48.76
N GLY A 157 -17.29 9.58 47.77
CA GLY A 157 -18.52 8.80 47.87
C GLY A 157 -19.82 9.61 47.58
N THR A 158 -19.74 10.89 47.29
CA THR A 158 -20.89 11.70 46.90
C THR A 158 -21.46 11.24 45.58
N GLU A 159 -22.77 11.13 45.47
CA GLU A 159 -23.50 10.74 44.28
C GLU A 159 -24.09 11.95 43.58
N LYS A 160 -23.82 12.14 42.31
CA LYS A 160 -24.37 13.20 41.47
C LYS A 160 -25.21 12.57 40.35
N PRO A 161 -26.56 12.78 40.35
CA PRO A 161 -27.40 12.29 39.25
C PRO A 161 -27.18 13.15 38.00
N LEU A 162 -27.01 12.49 36.86
CA LEU A 162 -26.85 13.12 35.54
C LEU A 162 -27.93 12.57 34.58
N THR A 163 -28.58 13.47 33.84
CA THR A 163 -29.56 13.10 32.82
C THR A 163 -28.84 12.85 31.50
N VAL A 164 -29.05 11.71 30.88
CA VAL A 164 -28.49 11.36 29.55
C VAL A 164 -29.26 12.13 28.49
N THR A 165 -28.65 13.12 27.87
CA THR A 165 -29.30 13.94 26.82
C THR A 165 -29.10 13.34 25.43
N GLY A 166 -28.12 12.51 25.25
CA GLY A 166 -27.85 11.86 23.97
C GLY A 166 -26.88 10.70 24.09
N VAL A 167 -26.92 9.86 23.07
CA VAL A 167 -26.01 8.73 22.88
C VAL A 167 -25.40 8.82 21.49
N GLY A 168 -24.10 8.78 21.39
CA GLY A 168 -23.41 8.92 20.11
C GLY A 168 -22.04 8.33 20.07
N GLY A 169 -21.39 8.42 18.93
CA GLY A 169 -20.01 7.97 18.75
C GLY A 169 -19.87 6.63 18.07
N ILE A 170 -18.64 6.16 18.03
CA ILE A 170 -18.27 4.86 17.48
C ILE A 170 -18.65 3.79 18.50
N ASP A 171 -19.22 2.69 18.04
CA ASP A 171 -19.38 1.49 18.82
C ASP A 171 -17.99 0.84 18.89
N GLU A 172 -17.27 1.08 19.95
CA GLU A 172 -15.98 0.45 20.17
C GLU A 172 -16.23 -0.92 20.82
N ASP A 173 -16.09 -1.98 20.04
CA ASP A 173 -16.14 -3.37 20.52
C ASP A 173 -14.92 -3.75 21.40
N PHE A 174 -14.22 -2.74 21.92
CA PHE A 174 -12.94 -2.92 22.60
C PHE A 174 -13.05 -3.54 23.99
N TYR A 175 -14.23 -3.47 24.61
CA TYR A 175 -14.42 -3.94 25.99
C TYR A 175 -15.65 -4.80 26.06
N GLY A 176 -15.51 -6.01 26.56
CA GLY A 176 -16.70 -6.81 26.93
C GLY A 176 -17.58 -6.00 27.88
N GLU A 177 -18.90 -6.12 27.76
CA GLU A 177 -19.89 -5.32 28.51
C GLU A 177 -19.67 -5.28 30.03
N GLN A 178 -19.00 -6.28 30.56
CA GLN A 178 -18.82 -6.47 32.01
C GLN A 178 -17.66 -5.65 32.59
N TYR A 179 -16.64 -5.28 31.80
CA TYR A 179 -15.38 -4.68 32.28
C TYR A 179 -15.02 -3.34 31.61
N SER A 180 -15.98 -2.71 30.93
CA SER A 180 -15.72 -1.49 30.17
C SER A 180 -15.47 -0.29 31.08
N ILE A 181 -14.45 0.49 30.75
CA ILE A 181 -14.38 1.88 31.11
C ILE A 181 -15.44 2.59 30.26
N VAL A 182 -16.36 3.31 30.90
CA VAL A 182 -17.41 4.05 30.19
C VAL A 182 -16.97 5.49 29.93
N ASP A 183 -17.31 6.04 28.80
CA ASP A 183 -17.03 7.42 28.44
C ASP A 183 -18.26 8.32 28.65
N ALA A 184 -18.02 9.47 29.28
CA ALA A 184 -19.05 10.45 29.58
C ALA A 184 -18.58 11.86 29.20
N TYR A 185 -19.39 12.57 28.42
CA TYR A 185 -19.10 13.91 27.91
C TYR A 185 -19.95 14.92 28.64
N LEU A 186 -19.30 15.87 29.30
CA LEU A 186 -19.86 16.97 30.02
C LEU A 186 -19.57 18.30 29.29
N PRO A 187 -20.43 19.32 29.44
CA PRO A 187 -20.06 20.67 29.02
C PRO A 187 -18.72 21.09 29.67
N GLN A 188 -17.87 21.82 28.95
CA GLN A 188 -16.53 22.21 29.45
C GLN A 188 -16.58 22.90 30.81
N GLU A 189 -17.55 23.82 31.01
CA GLU A 189 -17.73 24.55 32.29
C GLU A 189 -18.11 23.61 33.42
N ALA A 190 -19.05 22.69 33.20
CA ALA A 190 -19.47 21.68 34.17
C ALA A 190 -18.34 20.72 34.54
N PHE A 191 -17.56 20.28 33.57
CA PHE A 191 -16.38 19.44 33.74
C PHE A 191 -15.29 20.13 34.59
N ALA A 192 -14.95 21.37 34.24
CA ALA A 192 -13.95 22.13 34.98
C ALA A 192 -14.42 22.43 36.42
N ALA A 193 -15.69 22.79 36.62
CA ALA A 193 -16.27 23.00 37.96
C ALA A 193 -16.24 21.70 38.79
N LEU A 194 -16.61 20.57 38.19
CA LEU A 194 -16.58 19.26 38.84
C LEU A 194 -15.20 18.89 39.37
N LEU A 195 -14.19 18.98 38.50
CA LEU A 195 -12.82 18.61 38.86
C LEU A 195 -12.23 19.58 39.89
N THR A 196 -12.44 20.88 39.71
CA THR A 196 -11.95 21.90 40.66
C THR A 196 -12.58 21.72 42.05
N ALA A 197 -13.88 21.44 42.11
CA ALA A 197 -14.60 21.20 43.38
C ALA A 197 -14.05 19.96 44.14
N ASN A 198 -13.51 18.99 43.43
CA ASN A 198 -12.92 17.79 44.02
C ASN A 198 -11.38 17.87 44.18
N GLY A 199 -10.78 19.04 43.97
CA GLY A 199 -9.34 19.26 44.17
C GLY A 199 -8.46 18.60 43.10
N GLU A 200 -9.03 18.20 41.96
CA GLU A 200 -8.30 17.60 40.85
C GLU A 200 -7.58 18.65 40.02
N THR A 201 -6.47 18.26 39.42
CA THR A 201 -5.77 19.12 38.47
C THR A 201 -6.52 19.09 37.13
N LEU A 202 -6.83 20.27 36.60
CA LEU A 202 -7.48 20.36 35.30
C LEU A 202 -6.53 19.85 34.19
N PRO A 203 -6.98 18.91 33.38
CA PRO A 203 -6.22 18.45 32.24
C PRO A 203 -6.10 19.55 31.16
N GLN A 204 -5.08 19.40 30.31
CA GLN A 204 -4.83 20.35 29.24
C GLN A 204 -5.95 20.26 28.17
N THR A 205 -6.44 21.41 27.74
CA THR A 205 -7.43 21.47 26.65
C THR A 205 -6.74 21.28 25.32
N HIS A 206 -7.32 20.42 24.49
CA HIS A 206 -6.93 20.14 23.10
C HIS A 206 -7.90 20.88 22.18
N TYR A 207 -7.38 21.50 21.15
CA TYR A 207 -8.17 22.22 20.14
C TYR A 207 -8.02 21.51 18.80
N GLU A 208 -9.10 20.90 18.34
CA GLU A 208 -9.15 20.17 17.08
C GLU A 208 -9.69 21.05 15.95
N LEU A 209 -8.97 21.09 14.86
CA LEU A 209 -9.26 21.96 13.73
C LEU A 209 -9.67 21.13 12.51
N GLU A 210 -10.83 21.41 11.97
CA GLU A 210 -11.27 20.96 10.67
C GLU A 210 -11.03 22.03 9.62
N TYR A 211 -10.27 21.69 8.60
CA TYR A 211 -10.00 22.55 7.44
C TYR A 211 -10.93 22.19 6.28
N THR A 212 -11.13 23.12 5.35
CA THR A 212 -11.90 22.88 4.12
C THR A 212 -11.33 21.72 3.28
N SER A 213 -10.07 21.34 3.49
CA SER A 213 -9.44 20.16 2.90
C SER A 213 -8.11 19.85 3.60
N ALA A 214 -7.69 18.57 3.56
CA ALA A 214 -6.38 18.14 4.07
C ALA A 214 -5.21 18.91 3.42
N ALA A 215 -5.32 19.32 2.15
CA ALA A 215 -4.29 20.14 1.48
C ALA A 215 -4.16 21.56 2.07
N ARG A 216 -5.25 22.12 2.62
CA ARG A 216 -5.21 23.40 3.34
C ARG A 216 -4.62 23.23 4.72
N ALA A 217 -4.97 22.17 5.42
CA ALA A 217 -4.37 21.80 6.70
C ALA A 217 -2.86 21.58 6.57
N ALA A 218 -2.39 20.85 5.55
CA ALA A 218 -0.96 20.65 5.30
C ALA A 218 -0.17 21.95 5.06
N LYS A 219 -0.80 22.96 4.45
CA LYS A 219 -0.20 24.29 4.28
C LYS A 219 -0.19 25.11 5.56
N ALA A 220 -1.16 24.87 6.45
CA ALA A 220 -1.26 25.57 7.74
C ALA A 220 -0.30 24.98 8.79
N LEU A 221 -0.06 23.67 8.76
CA LEU A 221 0.74 22.92 9.73
C LEU A 221 2.11 23.57 10.05
N PRO A 222 3.00 23.89 9.08
CA PRO A 222 4.29 24.47 9.40
C PRO A 222 4.18 25.88 10.02
N LYS A 223 3.12 26.64 9.71
CA LYS A 223 2.86 27.95 10.29
C LYS A 223 2.40 27.85 11.75
N LEU A 224 1.54 26.86 12.02
CA LEU A 224 1.06 26.59 13.39
C LEU A 224 2.21 26.08 14.26
N ARG A 225 3.01 25.14 13.76
CA ARG A 225 4.22 24.65 14.45
C ARG A 225 5.22 25.74 14.76
N SER A 226 5.47 26.66 13.83
CA SER A 226 6.35 27.81 14.07
C SER A 226 5.81 28.79 15.11
N ARG A 227 4.48 28.85 15.27
CA ARG A 227 3.81 29.78 16.20
C ARG A 227 3.63 29.20 17.61
N TYR A 228 3.27 27.93 17.71
CA TYR A 228 2.89 27.28 18.97
C TYR A 228 3.88 26.21 19.43
N GLY A 229 4.82 25.80 18.59
CA GLY A 229 5.81 24.75 18.87
C GLY A 229 5.55 23.45 18.11
N GLU A 230 6.61 22.71 17.84
CA GLU A 230 6.55 21.44 17.08
C GLU A 230 5.71 20.36 17.78
N THR A 231 5.84 20.27 19.12
CA THR A 231 5.15 19.27 19.95
C THR A 231 3.70 19.65 20.24
N ALA A 232 3.40 20.93 20.23
CA ALA A 232 2.06 21.46 20.51
C ALA A 232 1.09 21.30 19.32
N VAL A 233 1.58 21.02 18.11
CA VAL A 233 0.75 20.90 16.92
C VAL A 233 0.93 19.53 16.29
N GLN A 234 -0.12 18.71 16.39
CA GLN A 234 -0.15 17.35 15.84
C GLN A 234 -1.10 17.26 14.63
N GLU A 235 -0.82 16.33 13.75
CA GLU A 235 -1.70 16.03 12.63
C GLU A 235 -2.47 14.73 12.88
N ASN A 236 -3.72 14.66 12.47
CA ASN A 236 -4.45 13.41 12.39
C ASN A 236 -3.81 12.54 11.30
N LEU A 237 -2.89 11.67 11.70
CA LEU A 237 -2.09 10.84 10.80
C LEU A 237 -2.96 9.98 9.87
N GLN A 238 -4.12 9.50 10.35
CA GLN A 238 -5.00 8.67 9.54
C GLN A 238 -5.73 9.49 8.47
N VAL A 239 -6.27 10.64 8.83
CA VAL A 239 -6.99 11.53 7.91
C VAL A 239 -6.02 12.18 6.92
N MET A 240 -4.93 12.77 7.41
CA MET A 240 -3.93 13.43 6.58
C MET A 240 -3.15 12.45 5.71
N GLY A 241 -2.81 11.26 6.26
CA GLY A 241 -2.13 10.20 5.54
C GLY A 241 -3.01 9.60 4.45
N SER A 242 -4.28 9.31 4.74
CA SER A 242 -5.22 8.81 3.73
C SER A 242 -5.44 9.81 2.59
N ALA A 243 -5.41 11.12 2.91
CA ALA A 243 -5.52 12.18 1.91
C ALA A 243 -4.22 12.47 1.12
N GLY A 244 -3.12 11.77 1.42
CA GLY A 244 -1.84 11.99 0.76
C GLY A 244 -1.14 13.29 1.17
N GLN A 245 -1.46 13.85 2.34
CA GLN A 245 -1.02 15.17 2.80
C GLN A 245 -0.26 15.14 4.13
N SER A 246 0.02 13.93 4.67
CA SER A 246 0.76 13.79 5.93
C SER A 246 2.20 14.27 5.81
N SER A 247 2.68 14.95 6.84
CA SER A 247 4.08 15.37 6.99
C SER A 247 4.98 14.22 7.48
N SER A 248 4.40 13.09 7.89
CA SER A 248 5.14 11.94 8.38
C SER A 248 6.11 11.38 7.33
N THR A 249 7.35 11.15 7.74
CA THR A 249 8.40 10.59 6.88
C THR A 249 8.01 9.22 6.29
N ALA A 250 7.26 8.41 7.05
CA ALA A 250 6.76 7.12 6.58
C ALA A 250 5.82 7.27 5.39
N PHE A 251 4.80 8.12 5.50
CA PHE A 251 3.88 8.40 4.41
C PHE A 251 4.57 9.03 3.19
N GLN A 252 5.47 10.01 3.41
CA GLN A 252 6.24 10.63 2.32
C GLN A 252 7.09 9.61 1.57
N THR A 253 7.68 8.63 2.26
CA THR A 253 8.45 7.56 1.64
C THR A 253 7.57 6.67 0.77
N VAL A 254 6.36 6.33 1.24
CA VAL A 254 5.36 5.56 0.46
C VAL A 254 4.94 6.31 -0.80
N TYR A 255 4.65 7.62 -0.67
CA TYR A 255 4.28 8.45 -1.83
C TYR A 255 5.43 8.55 -2.84
N GLY A 256 6.66 8.74 -2.37
CA GLY A 256 7.85 8.77 -3.22
C GLY A 256 8.02 7.48 -4.02
N MET A 257 7.78 6.33 -3.38
CA MET A 257 7.83 5.04 -4.04
C MET A 257 6.71 4.86 -5.07
N ALA A 258 5.49 5.22 -4.72
CA ALA A 258 4.36 5.19 -5.66
C ALA A 258 4.64 6.05 -6.90
N ALA A 259 5.26 7.23 -6.71
CA ALA A 259 5.68 8.09 -7.81
C ALA A 259 6.74 7.43 -8.71
N VAL A 260 7.75 6.75 -8.13
CA VAL A 260 8.76 6.02 -8.91
C VAL A 260 8.10 4.92 -9.74
N LEU A 261 7.22 4.12 -9.14
CA LEU A 261 6.52 3.06 -9.86
C LEU A 261 5.58 3.61 -10.96
N PHE A 262 4.92 4.73 -10.69
CA PHE A 262 4.11 5.42 -11.69
C PHE A 262 4.94 5.88 -12.89
N VAL A 263 6.11 6.47 -12.67
CA VAL A 263 7.04 6.86 -13.74
C VAL A 263 7.48 5.65 -14.57
N LEU A 264 7.77 4.52 -13.91
CA LEU A 264 8.13 3.28 -14.60
C LEU A 264 6.98 2.74 -15.46
N VAL A 265 5.74 2.78 -14.96
CA VAL A 265 4.53 2.41 -15.71
C VAL A 265 4.35 3.31 -16.94
N LEU A 266 4.53 4.61 -16.78
CA LEU A 266 4.47 5.58 -17.87
C LEU A 266 5.53 5.30 -18.92
N LEU A 267 6.78 5.04 -18.51
CA LEU A 267 7.87 4.67 -19.41
C LEU A 267 7.57 3.36 -20.17
N ALA A 268 6.98 2.37 -19.51
CA ALA A 268 6.56 1.12 -20.16
C ALA A 268 5.53 1.38 -21.26
N GLY A 269 4.53 2.21 -20.99
CA GLY A 269 3.54 2.64 -21.98
C GLY A 269 4.16 3.36 -23.15
N VAL A 270 5.08 4.31 -22.88
CA VAL A 270 5.81 5.06 -23.93
C VAL A 270 6.63 4.12 -24.82
N LEU A 271 7.39 3.19 -24.24
CA LEU A 271 8.21 2.24 -25.00
C LEU A 271 7.35 1.30 -25.84
N MET A 272 6.26 0.78 -25.27
CA MET A 272 5.33 -0.11 -25.96
C MET A 272 4.68 0.58 -27.18
N ILE A 273 4.14 1.78 -27.00
CA ILE A 273 3.51 2.55 -28.06
C ILE A 273 4.55 3.00 -29.09
N SER A 274 5.73 3.46 -28.66
CA SER A 274 6.82 3.88 -29.55
C SER A 274 7.34 2.72 -30.40
N GLY A 275 7.47 1.51 -29.83
CA GLY A 275 7.81 0.28 -30.54
C GLY A 275 6.80 -0.04 -31.63
N SER A 276 5.52 -0.06 -31.29
CA SER A 276 4.42 -0.31 -32.22
C SER A 276 4.38 0.73 -33.35
N MET A 277 4.46 2.03 -33.03
CA MET A 277 4.50 3.09 -34.03
C MET A 277 5.72 3.01 -34.95
N ASN A 278 6.89 2.69 -34.40
CA ASN A 278 8.12 2.61 -35.20
C ASN A 278 8.03 1.53 -36.26
N SER A 279 7.45 0.37 -35.96
CA SER A 279 7.24 -0.71 -36.92
C SER A 279 6.19 -0.33 -37.97
N ASN A 280 5.08 0.29 -37.54
CA ASN A 280 4.06 0.79 -38.49
C ASN A 280 4.65 1.81 -39.48
N LEU A 281 5.49 2.74 -39.00
CA LEU A 281 6.14 3.74 -39.84
C LEU A 281 7.22 3.16 -40.74
N ALA A 282 7.92 2.11 -40.31
CA ALA A 282 8.92 1.41 -41.15
C ALA A 282 8.26 0.84 -42.46
N GLN A 283 7.05 0.28 -42.33
CA GLN A 283 6.26 -0.21 -43.46
C GLN A 283 5.74 0.92 -44.37
N ARG A 284 5.77 2.17 -43.92
CA ARG A 284 5.26 3.36 -44.64
C ARG A 284 6.35 4.29 -45.17
N THR A 285 7.58 3.80 -45.22
CA THR A 285 8.75 4.59 -45.63
C THR A 285 8.57 5.16 -47.05
N GLN A 286 8.06 4.37 -47.98
CA GLN A 286 7.77 4.82 -49.35
C GLN A 286 6.72 5.94 -49.36
N PHE A 287 5.63 5.82 -48.59
CA PHE A 287 4.58 6.84 -48.49
C PHE A 287 5.17 8.18 -48.02
N PHE A 288 5.97 8.20 -46.98
CA PHE A 288 6.62 9.43 -46.49
C PHE A 288 7.65 9.97 -47.47
N GLY A 289 8.38 9.09 -48.17
CA GLY A 289 9.28 9.48 -49.25
C GLY A 289 8.56 10.18 -50.40
N MET A 290 7.49 9.58 -50.90
CA MET A 290 6.63 10.19 -51.94
C MET A 290 6.07 11.53 -51.50
N MET A 291 5.55 11.65 -50.27
CA MET A 291 5.05 12.92 -49.74
C MET A 291 6.14 14.00 -49.71
N ARG A 292 7.39 13.61 -49.41
CA ARG A 292 8.50 14.56 -49.47
C ARG A 292 8.91 14.93 -50.88
N CYS A 293 8.79 14.02 -51.84
CA CYS A 293 8.97 14.34 -53.26
C CYS A 293 7.96 15.36 -53.77
N ILE A 294 6.71 15.35 -53.27
CA ILE A 294 5.65 16.31 -53.62
C ILE A 294 5.82 17.65 -52.83
N GLY A 295 6.89 17.80 -52.03
CA GLY A 295 7.24 19.05 -51.34
C GLY A 295 6.89 19.14 -49.87
N MET A 296 6.48 18.06 -49.19
CA MET A 296 6.22 18.07 -47.77
C MET A 296 7.51 18.28 -46.96
N SER A 297 7.52 19.30 -46.09
CA SER A 297 8.67 19.60 -45.22
C SER A 297 8.84 18.59 -44.09
N LYS A 298 10.05 18.48 -43.53
CA LYS A 298 10.33 17.64 -42.36
C LYS A 298 9.41 17.95 -41.17
N ARG A 299 9.11 19.24 -40.91
CA ARG A 299 8.19 19.68 -39.86
C ARG A 299 6.76 19.23 -40.08
N GLN A 300 6.29 19.27 -41.34
CA GLN A 300 4.95 18.79 -41.70
C GLN A 300 4.81 17.27 -41.55
N VAL A 301 5.85 16.48 -41.88
CA VAL A 301 5.84 15.03 -41.65
C VAL A 301 5.76 14.73 -40.16
N ILE A 302 6.55 15.41 -39.31
CA ILE A 302 6.48 15.24 -37.85
C ILE A 302 5.09 15.59 -37.32
N ARG A 303 4.51 16.71 -37.77
CA ARG A 303 3.16 17.13 -37.37
C ARG A 303 2.10 16.12 -37.81
N PHE A 304 2.21 15.61 -39.00
CA PHE A 304 1.30 14.60 -39.57
C PHE A 304 1.31 13.33 -38.68
N VAL A 305 2.49 12.77 -38.37
CA VAL A 305 2.61 11.55 -37.55
C VAL A 305 2.06 11.76 -36.15
N ARG A 306 2.31 12.92 -35.53
CA ARG A 306 1.76 13.25 -34.21
C ARG A 306 0.24 13.37 -34.23
N LEU A 307 -0.33 14.03 -35.23
CA LEU A 307 -1.77 14.16 -35.34
C LEU A 307 -2.45 12.84 -35.71
N GLU A 308 -1.79 11.98 -36.49
CA GLU A 308 -2.27 10.63 -36.75
C GLU A 308 -2.33 9.80 -35.47
N ALA A 309 -1.29 9.89 -34.62
CA ALA A 309 -1.27 9.25 -33.31
C ALA A 309 -2.40 9.76 -32.40
N LEU A 310 -2.66 11.07 -32.37
CA LEU A 310 -3.79 11.65 -31.65
C LEU A 310 -5.14 11.21 -32.23
N ASN A 311 -5.25 11.03 -33.55
CA ASN A 311 -6.48 10.50 -34.15
C ASN A 311 -6.80 9.07 -33.68
N TRP A 312 -5.77 8.24 -33.40
CA TRP A 312 -5.98 6.92 -32.80
C TRP A 312 -6.48 7.01 -31.35
N CYS A 313 -6.12 8.07 -30.62
CA CYS A 313 -6.62 8.31 -29.25
C CYS A 313 -8.15 8.48 -29.22
N ARG A 314 -8.77 8.98 -30.32
CA ARG A 314 -10.21 9.16 -30.40
C ARG A 314 -11.00 7.86 -30.16
N THR A 315 -10.44 6.72 -30.56
CA THR A 315 -11.05 5.41 -30.35
C THR A 315 -10.41 4.65 -29.17
N ALA A 316 -9.10 4.79 -29.01
CA ALA A 316 -8.36 4.04 -27.99
C ALA A 316 -8.61 4.55 -26.58
N VAL A 317 -8.67 5.88 -26.38
CA VAL A 317 -8.88 6.46 -25.04
C VAL A 317 -10.23 6.07 -24.45
N PRO A 318 -11.38 6.26 -25.13
CA PRO A 318 -12.66 5.82 -24.58
C PRO A 318 -12.71 4.33 -24.22
N ILE A 319 -12.16 3.46 -25.09
CA ILE A 319 -12.12 2.02 -24.84
C ILE A 319 -11.26 1.73 -23.60
N GLY A 320 -10.08 2.37 -23.49
CA GLY A 320 -9.18 2.21 -22.33
C GLY A 320 -9.81 2.69 -21.04
N LEU A 321 -10.53 3.82 -21.06
CA LEU A 321 -11.26 4.35 -19.92
C LEU A 321 -12.35 3.38 -19.45
N VAL A 322 -13.17 2.86 -20.38
CA VAL A 322 -14.23 1.88 -20.04
C VAL A 322 -13.64 0.62 -19.43
N LEU A 323 -12.62 0.03 -20.07
CA LEU A 323 -11.99 -1.18 -19.56
C LEU A 323 -11.32 -0.94 -18.19
N GLY A 324 -10.67 0.21 -18.00
CA GLY A 324 -10.06 0.59 -16.73
C GLY A 324 -11.08 0.75 -15.61
N THR A 325 -12.22 1.36 -15.91
CA THR A 325 -13.33 1.49 -14.96
C THR A 325 -13.92 0.13 -14.62
N LEU A 326 -14.13 -0.76 -15.61
CA LEU A 326 -14.62 -2.12 -15.36
C LEU A 326 -13.64 -2.92 -14.47
N ALA A 327 -12.34 -2.81 -14.70
CA ALA A 327 -11.35 -3.45 -13.85
C ALA A 327 -11.37 -2.89 -12.42
N SER A 328 -11.51 -1.57 -12.26
CA SER A 328 -11.67 -0.93 -10.95
C SER A 328 -12.92 -1.44 -10.24
N TRP A 329 -14.06 -1.52 -10.92
CA TRP A 329 -15.29 -2.07 -10.36
C TRP A 329 -15.15 -3.54 -9.95
N THR A 330 -14.43 -4.34 -10.74
CA THR A 330 -14.19 -5.75 -10.40
C THR A 330 -13.35 -5.88 -9.12
N ILE A 331 -12.31 -5.07 -8.97
CA ILE A 331 -11.48 -5.05 -7.76
C ILE A 331 -12.31 -4.57 -6.55
N CYS A 332 -13.05 -3.46 -6.70
CA CYS A 332 -13.91 -2.94 -5.63
C CYS A 332 -15.02 -3.93 -5.24
N ALA A 333 -15.60 -4.65 -6.21
CA ALA A 333 -16.57 -5.71 -5.94
C ALA A 333 -15.94 -6.89 -5.18
N ALA A 334 -14.73 -7.29 -5.55
CA ALA A 334 -14.00 -8.34 -4.84
C ALA A 334 -13.71 -7.95 -3.38
N LEU A 335 -13.39 -6.68 -3.13
CA LEU A 335 -13.20 -6.15 -1.77
C LEU A 335 -14.52 -6.15 -0.99
N ARG A 336 -15.58 -5.58 -1.56
CA ARG A 336 -16.88 -5.44 -0.88
C ARG A 336 -17.56 -6.77 -0.60
N TYR A 337 -17.63 -7.66 -1.59
CA TYR A 337 -18.39 -8.90 -1.48
C TYR A 337 -17.53 -10.11 -1.09
N GLY A 338 -16.22 -10.07 -1.34
CA GLY A 338 -15.30 -11.16 -1.01
C GLY A 338 -14.72 -11.05 0.39
N ILE A 339 -14.40 -9.84 0.85
CA ILE A 339 -13.85 -9.59 2.18
C ILE A 339 -14.97 -9.13 3.11
N GLY A 340 -15.83 -8.20 2.67
CA GLY A 340 -16.90 -7.63 3.50
C GLY A 340 -16.35 -6.75 4.62
N GLY A 341 -17.02 -6.78 5.79
CA GLY A 341 -16.59 -6.04 6.97
C GLY A 341 -16.32 -4.56 6.67
N GLU A 342 -15.11 -4.14 6.93
CA GLU A 342 -14.67 -2.75 6.72
C GLU A 342 -14.78 -2.26 5.27
N PHE A 343 -14.80 -3.17 4.28
CA PHE A 343 -14.96 -2.82 2.87
C PHE A 343 -16.39 -2.86 2.38
N ALA A 344 -17.38 -3.16 3.26
CA ALA A 344 -18.80 -3.19 2.90
C ALA A 344 -19.32 -1.84 2.36
N ALA A 345 -18.76 -0.73 2.83
CA ALA A 345 -19.07 0.61 2.35
C ALA A 345 -18.32 1.01 1.06
N THR A 346 -17.42 0.16 0.53
CA THR A 346 -16.65 0.50 -0.69
C THR A 346 -17.60 0.72 -1.87
N PRO A 347 -17.50 1.86 -2.58
CA PRO A 347 -18.37 2.15 -3.71
C PRO A 347 -17.97 1.28 -4.91
N VAL A 348 -18.85 0.38 -5.35
CA VAL A 348 -18.56 -0.55 -6.46
C VAL A 348 -18.86 0.09 -7.81
N TRP A 349 -20.03 0.73 -7.96
CA TRP A 349 -20.53 1.23 -9.25
C TRP A 349 -20.28 2.72 -9.48
N GLN A 350 -19.49 3.38 -8.63
CA GLN A 350 -19.19 4.80 -8.81
C GLN A 350 -18.10 5.00 -9.86
N LEU A 351 -18.19 6.12 -10.57
CA LEU A 351 -17.15 6.58 -11.47
C LEU A 351 -16.12 7.39 -10.67
N SER A 352 -14.85 7.16 -10.95
CA SER A 352 -13.76 7.97 -10.41
C SER A 352 -13.43 9.11 -11.38
N PRO A 353 -13.80 10.37 -11.10
CA PRO A 353 -13.40 11.50 -11.94
C PRO A 353 -11.88 11.63 -12.03
N ALA A 354 -11.18 11.41 -10.92
CA ALA A 354 -9.72 11.44 -10.86
C ALA A 354 -9.09 10.38 -11.77
N GLY A 355 -9.58 9.14 -11.70
CA GLY A 355 -9.11 8.05 -12.57
C GLY A 355 -9.39 8.29 -14.05
N LEU A 356 -10.58 8.79 -14.39
CA LEU A 356 -10.94 9.11 -15.76
C LEU A 356 -10.09 10.27 -16.33
N CYS A 357 -9.92 11.36 -15.57
CA CYS A 357 -9.08 12.48 -15.96
C CYS A 357 -7.60 12.07 -16.09
N ALA A 358 -7.07 11.34 -15.12
CA ALA A 358 -5.70 10.83 -15.18
C ALA A 358 -5.48 9.91 -16.38
N GLY A 359 -6.39 8.95 -16.61
CA GLY A 359 -6.33 8.04 -17.76
C GLY A 359 -6.36 8.76 -19.09
N ALA A 360 -7.24 9.76 -19.26
CA ALA A 360 -7.33 10.54 -20.47
C ALA A 360 -6.09 11.42 -20.70
N VAL A 361 -5.66 12.19 -19.69
CA VAL A 361 -4.54 13.13 -19.80
C VAL A 361 -3.22 12.37 -19.94
N VAL A 362 -2.94 11.45 -19.01
CA VAL A 362 -1.68 10.67 -19.02
C VAL A 362 -1.62 9.79 -20.27
N GLY A 363 -2.73 9.18 -20.67
CA GLY A 363 -2.82 8.40 -21.92
C GLY A 363 -2.47 9.25 -23.16
N MET A 364 -3.02 10.44 -23.29
CA MET A 364 -2.68 11.35 -24.40
C MET A 364 -1.22 11.81 -24.37
N VAL A 365 -0.72 12.18 -23.18
CA VAL A 365 0.69 12.57 -23.00
C VAL A 365 1.63 11.42 -23.36
N THR A 366 1.33 10.21 -22.90
CA THR A 366 2.10 8.99 -23.23
C THR A 366 2.18 8.75 -24.74
N VAL A 367 1.06 8.91 -25.44
CA VAL A 367 1.01 8.77 -26.92
C VAL A 367 1.84 9.85 -27.61
N LEU A 368 1.76 11.10 -27.17
CA LEU A 368 2.54 12.20 -27.72
C LEU A 368 4.05 12.00 -27.51
N LEU A 369 4.46 11.56 -26.32
CA LEU A 369 5.85 11.23 -26.01
C LEU A 369 6.33 10.05 -26.87
N ALA A 370 5.55 9.00 -26.94
CA ALA A 370 5.85 7.81 -27.74
C ALA A 370 5.97 8.11 -29.25
N ALA A 371 5.17 9.04 -29.76
CA ALA A 371 5.18 9.44 -31.18
C ALA A 371 6.40 10.27 -31.58
N GLN A 372 7.16 10.86 -30.63
CA GLN A 372 8.26 11.80 -30.96
C GLN A 372 9.42 11.12 -31.72
N ALA A 373 9.91 9.99 -31.21
CA ALA A 373 11.05 9.28 -31.84
C ALA A 373 10.67 8.71 -33.22
N PRO A 374 9.52 8.02 -33.38
CA PRO A 374 9.03 7.58 -34.69
C PRO A 374 8.81 8.73 -35.70
N ALA A 375 8.20 9.84 -35.26
CA ALA A 375 7.96 11.00 -36.12
C ALA A 375 9.27 11.63 -36.65
N LYS A 376 10.28 11.78 -35.81
CA LYS A 376 11.60 12.26 -36.21
C LYS A 376 12.28 11.29 -37.19
N ARG A 377 12.07 9.98 -37.07
CA ARG A 377 12.59 8.97 -38.02
C ARG A 377 11.90 9.06 -39.37
N ALA A 378 10.57 9.15 -39.42
CA ALA A 378 9.80 9.33 -40.61
C ALA A 378 10.24 10.59 -41.44
N ALA A 379 10.54 11.68 -40.71
CA ALA A 379 11.02 12.92 -41.31
C ALA A 379 12.45 12.86 -41.89
N LYS A 380 13.27 11.87 -41.48
CA LYS A 380 14.65 11.68 -41.97
C LYS A 380 14.72 10.81 -43.22
N VAL A 381 13.62 10.21 -43.68
CA VAL A 381 13.61 9.38 -44.90
C VAL A 381 14.04 10.19 -46.10
N SER A 382 15.03 9.68 -46.85
CA SER A 382 15.46 10.30 -48.13
C SER A 382 14.38 10.10 -49.21
N PRO A 383 13.96 11.15 -49.92
CA PRO A 383 12.99 11.03 -51.01
C PRO A 383 13.44 10.04 -52.09
N MET A 384 14.71 10.18 -52.54
CA MET A 384 15.27 9.34 -53.59
C MET A 384 15.39 7.86 -53.19
N ALA A 385 15.86 7.59 -51.96
CA ALA A 385 15.98 6.23 -51.44
C ALA A 385 14.60 5.54 -51.24
N ALA A 386 13.57 6.31 -50.93
CA ALA A 386 12.20 5.79 -50.79
C ALA A 386 11.55 5.42 -52.13
N VAL A 387 11.83 6.17 -53.20
CA VAL A 387 11.30 5.89 -54.56
C VAL A 387 12.06 4.76 -55.24
N SER A 388 13.39 4.68 -55.05
CA SER A 388 14.23 3.63 -55.64
C SER A 388 14.08 2.25 -54.97
N GLY A 389 13.31 2.14 -53.90
CA GLY A 389 13.17 0.90 -53.13
C GLY A 389 14.45 0.45 -52.38
N SER A 390 15.53 1.23 -52.47
CA SER A 390 16.87 0.92 -51.91
C SER A 390 16.97 1.19 -50.40
N THR A 391 15.88 1.52 -49.72
CA THR A 391 15.85 1.78 -48.27
C THR A 391 16.09 0.54 -47.38
N GLN A 392 16.22 -0.64 -47.98
CA GLN A 392 16.53 -1.88 -47.32
C GLN A 392 18.03 -2.29 -47.46
N ASN A 393 18.95 -1.35 -47.50
CA ASN A 393 20.34 -1.69 -47.30
C ASN A 393 20.54 -2.22 -45.88
N VAL A 394 20.27 -3.52 -45.69
CA VAL A 394 20.83 -4.28 -44.58
C VAL A 394 22.32 -4.17 -44.76
N PRO A 395 23.11 -3.65 -43.82
CA PRO A 395 24.57 -3.72 -43.90
C PRO A 395 24.94 -5.18 -44.12
N VAL A 396 25.58 -5.45 -45.25
CA VAL A 396 26.18 -6.77 -45.50
C VAL A 396 27.31 -6.91 -44.46
N GLY A 397 26.92 -7.32 -43.27
CA GLY A 397 27.90 -7.66 -42.22
C GLY A 397 28.63 -8.92 -42.61
N ARG A 398 29.88 -9.01 -42.19
CA ARG A 398 30.83 -10.13 -42.38
C ARG A 398 30.11 -11.48 -42.48
N ALA A 399 30.50 -12.29 -43.45
CA ALA A 399 29.97 -13.63 -43.67
C ALA A 399 29.94 -14.41 -42.36
N ALA A 400 28.76 -14.95 -42.00
CA ALA A 400 28.62 -15.74 -40.81
C ALA A 400 29.36 -17.05 -41.04
N HIS A 401 30.40 -17.31 -40.25
CA HIS A 401 30.89 -18.68 -40.09
C HIS A 401 29.77 -19.45 -39.36
N ALA A 402 29.19 -20.41 -40.06
CA ALA A 402 28.27 -21.37 -39.46
C ALA A 402 29.10 -22.22 -38.48
N GLY A 403 29.07 -21.87 -37.19
CA GLY A 403 29.63 -22.73 -36.17
C GLY A 403 28.91 -24.09 -36.18
N LYS A 404 29.39 -25.08 -35.45
CA LYS A 404 28.84 -26.45 -35.35
C LYS A 404 27.33 -26.56 -34.91
N GLY A 405 26.56 -25.45 -34.91
CA GLY A 405 25.14 -25.36 -34.53
C GLY A 405 24.16 -25.36 -35.71
N ARG A 406 22.89 -25.54 -35.42
CA ARG A 406 21.79 -25.47 -36.41
C ARG A 406 21.72 -24.08 -37.04
N VAL A 407 21.77 -24.00 -38.36
CA VAL A 407 21.81 -22.75 -39.13
C VAL A 407 20.61 -21.85 -38.85
N GLU A 408 19.43 -22.44 -38.66
CA GLU A 408 18.18 -21.72 -38.37
C GLU A 408 18.25 -20.95 -37.04
N LEU A 409 18.92 -21.51 -36.02
CA LEU A 409 19.09 -20.84 -34.71
C LEU A 409 20.03 -19.65 -34.83
N ALA A 410 21.18 -19.83 -35.52
CA ALA A 410 22.14 -18.76 -35.77
C ALA A 410 21.53 -17.60 -36.58
N LEU A 411 20.72 -17.91 -37.58
CA LEU A 411 19.97 -16.92 -38.36
C LEU A 411 18.94 -16.16 -37.47
N GLY A 412 18.23 -16.84 -36.59
CA GLY A 412 17.29 -16.20 -35.65
C GLY A 412 17.97 -15.18 -34.73
N VAL A 413 19.10 -15.57 -34.09
CA VAL A 413 19.88 -14.67 -33.25
C VAL A 413 20.42 -13.47 -34.03
N ARG A 414 20.94 -13.71 -35.23
CA ARG A 414 21.44 -12.65 -36.10
C ARG A 414 20.32 -11.70 -36.56
N HIS A 415 19.16 -12.21 -36.86
CA HIS A 415 17.99 -11.39 -37.19
C HIS A 415 17.57 -10.50 -36.01
N ALA A 416 17.59 -11.02 -34.78
CA ALA A 416 17.30 -10.25 -33.58
C ALA A 416 18.26 -9.07 -33.41
N THR A 417 19.57 -9.28 -33.64
CA THR A 417 20.64 -8.33 -33.39
C THR A 417 20.99 -7.43 -34.57
N ALA A 418 20.50 -7.74 -35.77
CA ALA A 418 20.81 -7.02 -37.02
C ALA A 418 20.52 -5.51 -36.94
N SER A 419 19.46 -5.11 -36.22
CA SER A 419 19.13 -3.72 -35.95
C SER A 419 19.33 -3.40 -34.48
N LYS A 420 20.52 -2.86 -34.11
CA LYS A 420 20.86 -2.49 -32.72
C LYS A 420 19.78 -1.65 -32.05
N LYS A 421 19.14 -0.74 -32.78
CA LYS A 421 18.07 0.14 -32.24
C LYS A 421 16.79 -0.63 -31.93
N ASN A 422 16.36 -1.53 -32.80
CA ASN A 422 15.18 -2.36 -32.54
C ASN A 422 15.45 -3.38 -31.43
N TRP A 423 16.63 -4.02 -31.46
CA TRP A 423 17.06 -4.92 -30.41
C TRP A 423 17.05 -4.22 -29.04
N ALA A 424 17.67 -3.02 -28.92
CA ALA A 424 17.69 -2.26 -27.68
C ALA A 424 16.27 -1.87 -27.20
N LEU A 425 15.38 -1.51 -28.12
CA LEU A 425 14.02 -1.11 -27.78
C LEU A 425 13.18 -2.30 -27.30
N MET A 426 13.35 -3.47 -27.93
CA MET A 426 12.73 -4.73 -27.49
C MET A 426 13.27 -5.17 -26.14
N THR A 427 14.60 -5.22 -26.00
CA THR A 427 15.26 -5.54 -24.73
C THR A 427 14.82 -4.62 -23.60
N ALA A 428 14.76 -3.30 -23.85
CA ALA A 428 14.30 -2.33 -22.84
C ALA A 428 12.83 -2.55 -22.44
N SER A 429 11.99 -2.92 -23.39
CA SER A 429 10.57 -3.19 -23.14
C SER A 429 10.36 -4.44 -22.25
N PHE A 430 11.08 -5.53 -22.54
CA PHE A 430 11.07 -6.72 -21.69
C PHE A 430 11.68 -6.44 -20.31
N ALA A 431 12.83 -5.76 -20.29
CA ALA A 431 13.52 -5.41 -19.07
C ALA A 431 12.66 -4.58 -18.13
N LEU A 432 11.95 -3.57 -18.67
CA LEU A 432 11.10 -2.69 -17.88
C LEU A 432 9.92 -3.42 -17.26
N SER A 433 9.36 -4.43 -17.94
CA SER A 433 8.30 -5.29 -17.37
C SER A 433 8.81 -6.06 -16.14
N ILE A 434 10.04 -6.56 -16.19
CA ILE A 434 10.68 -7.29 -15.07
C ILE A 434 10.99 -6.33 -13.92
N VAL A 435 11.51 -5.14 -14.23
CA VAL A 435 11.78 -4.08 -13.24
C VAL A 435 10.51 -3.67 -12.50
N LEU A 436 9.41 -3.49 -13.23
CA LEU A 436 8.10 -3.18 -12.64
C LEU A 436 7.61 -4.29 -11.71
N ALA A 437 7.67 -5.54 -12.16
CA ALA A 437 7.24 -6.67 -11.34
C ALA A 437 8.04 -6.76 -10.03
N LEU A 438 9.38 -6.63 -10.12
CA LEU A 438 10.26 -6.60 -8.94
C LEU A 438 9.97 -5.40 -8.04
N GLY A 439 9.69 -4.23 -8.58
CA GLY A 439 9.34 -3.04 -7.78
C GLY A 439 8.01 -3.21 -7.03
N PHE A 440 6.98 -3.76 -7.69
CA PHE A 440 5.69 -4.00 -7.06
C PHE A 440 5.72 -5.05 -5.94
N THR A 441 6.63 -6.05 -6.02
CA THR A 441 6.75 -7.03 -4.94
C THR A 441 7.33 -6.45 -3.66
N VAL A 442 8.15 -5.40 -3.72
CA VAL A 442 8.58 -4.67 -2.52
C VAL A 442 7.40 -3.99 -1.82
N LEU A 443 6.46 -3.39 -2.59
CA LEU A 443 5.22 -2.83 -2.04
C LEU A 443 4.38 -3.89 -1.32
N LEU A 444 4.26 -5.06 -1.93
CA LEU A 444 3.50 -6.17 -1.35
C LEU A 444 4.10 -6.60 -0.01
N GLN A 445 5.42 -6.74 0.06
CA GLN A 445 6.12 -7.11 1.29
C GLN A 445 6.05 -6.00 2.35
N PHE A 446 6.19 -4.74 1.94
CA PHE A 446 6.04 -3.61 2.84
C PHE A 446 4.64 -3.56 3.45
N ALA A 447 3.60 -3.72 2.64
CA ALA A 447 2.22 -3.74 3.11
C ALA A 447 1.94 -4.90 4.09
N SER A 448 2.60 -6.05 3.91
CA SER A 448 2.45 -7.19 4.82
C SER A 448 3.13 -6.98 6.19
N LEU A 449 4.10 -6.07 6.27
CA LEU A 449 4.81 -5.74 7.51
C LEU A 449 4.18 -4.55 8.26
N LEU A 450 3.22 -3.85 7.65
CA LEU A 450 2.52 -2.72 8.29
C LEU A 450 1.38 -3.15 9.22
N LEU A 451 1.02 -4.43 9.26
CA LEU A 451 -0.15 -4.92 9.99
C LEU A 451 0.30 -5.76 11.21
N PRO A 452 0.25 -5.18 12.42
CA PRO A 452 0.70 -5.82 13.65
C PRO A 452 -0.03 -7.12 14.00
N SER A 453 -1.31 -7.21 13.63
CA SER A 453 -2.19 -8.34 13.93
C SER A 453 -1.81 -9.69 13.30
N LEU A 454 -0.66 -9.76 12.64
CA LEU A 454 -0.15 -10.99 12.01
C LEU A 454 0.98 -11.67 12.81
N VAL A 455 1.28 -11.18 14.03
CA VAL A 455 2.23 -11.89 14.90
C VAL A 455 1.65 -13.25 15.32
N PRO A 456 2.49 -14.29 15.43
CA PRO A 456 2.01 -15.64 15.74
C PRO A 456 1.31 -15.79 17.10
N TRP A 457 1.65 -14.93 18.03
CA TRP A 457 1.04 -14.91 19.40
C TRP A 457 -0.09 -13.88 19.53
N GLN A 458 -0.63 -13.35 18.43
CA GLN A 458 -1.74 -12.41 18.48
C GLN A 458 -2.92 -12.99 19.25
N PRO A 459 -3.35 -12.38 20.37
CA PRO A 459 -4.44 -12.91 21.17
C PRO A 459 -5.81 -12.63 20.53
N ASP A 460 -6.75 -13.53 20.73
CA ASP A 460 -8.18 -13.32 20.44
C ASP A 460 -8.86 -12.67 21.64
N VAL A 461 -8.39 -12.97 22.86
CA VAL A 461 -8.80 -12.32 24.11
C VAL A 461 -7.55 -11.89 24.88
N LEU A 462 -7.57 -10.67 25.39
CA LEU A 462 -6.45 -10.08 26.09
C LEU A 462 -6.89 -9.60 27.48
N TYR A 463 -6.15 -10.01 28.51
CA TYR A 463 -6.30 -9.49 29.86
C TYR A 463 -5.14 -8.55 30.17
N ASN A 464 -5.46 -7.36 30.66
CA ASN A 464 -4.48 -6.36 31.07
C ASN A 464 -4.82 -5.88 32.49
N GLY A 465 -3.80 -5.74 33.34
CA GLY A 465 -3.95 -4.99 34.58
C GLY A 465 -4.17 -3.50 34.29
N TYR A 466 -5.04 -2.84 35.05
CA TYR A 466 -5.24 -1.40 34.94
C TYR A 466 -3.93 -0.63 35.11
N GLY A 467 -3.69 0.39 34.28
CA GLY A 467 -2.45 1.16 34.32
C GLY A 467 -1.19 0.31 34.11
N ASN A 468 -1.33 -0.83 33.42
CA ASN A 468 -0.25 -1.81 33.25
C ASN A 468 0.23 -2.46 34.59
N ALA A 469 -0.67 -2.53 35.57
CA ALA A 469 -0.37 -3.13 36.87
C ALA A 469 -0.09 -4.64 36.78
N GLN A 470 0.79 -5.13 37.63
CA GLN A 470 1.17 -6.55 37.70
C GLN A 470 0.21 -7.29 38.63
N VAL A 471 -1.03 -7.48 38.21
CA VAL A 471 -2.10 -8.07 39.03
C VAL A 471 -2.51 -9.48 38.58
N LEU A 472 -2.06 -9.94 37.43
CA LEU A 472 -2.44 -11.22 36.84
C LEU A 472 -1.51 -12.34 37.40
N PRO A 473 -2.02 -13.32 38.17
CA PRO A 473 -1.16 -14.33 38.76
C PRO A 473 -0.55 -15.25 37.70
N GLY A 474 0.69 -15.70 37.93
CA GLY A 474 1.38 -16.61 36.99
C GLY A 474 0.68 -17.95 36.76
N SER A 475 -0.26 -18.36 37.64
CA SER A 475 -1.10 -19.55 37.45
C SER A 475 -2.24 -19.34 36.44
N MET A 476 -2.56 -18.10 36.11
CA MET A 476 -3.71 -17.76 35.26
C MET A 476 -3.63 -18.40 33.87
N THR A 477 -2.45 -18.44 33.27
CA THR A 477 -2.24 -19.10 31.96
C THR A 477 -2.64 -20.56 31.98
N ARG A 478 -2.34 -21.27 33.09
CA ARG A 478 -2.74 -22.68 33.24
C ARG A 478 -4.24 -22.83 33.40
N THR A 479 -4.86 -21.99 34.22
CA THR A 479 -6.33 -21.99 34.39
C THR A 479 -7.06 -21.70 33.10
N LEU A 480 -6.57 -20.76 32.30
CA LEU A 480 -7.13 -20.43 31.00
C LEU A 480 -7.03 -21.59 29.97
N LEU A 481 -5.93 -22.36 30.02
CA LEU A 481 -5.76 -23.53 29.14
C LEU A 481 -6.72 -24.69 29.50
N GLU A 482 -7.32 -24.69 30.68
CA GLU A 482 -8.34 -25.67 31.07
C GLU A 482 -9.74 -25.33 30.56
N VAL A 483 -9.95 -24.09 30.05
CA VAL A 483 -11.24 -23.65 29.50
C VAL A 483 -11.44 -24.27 28.11
N PRO A 484 -12.57 -24.95 27.85
CA PRO A 484 -12.87 -25.51 26.53
C PRO A 484 -12.89 -24.40 25.47
N GLY A 485 -12.27 -24.64 24.31
CA GLY A 485 -12.16 -23.67 23.24
C GLY A 485 -10.91 -22.78 23.29
N VAL A 486 -10.07 -22.89 24.33
CA VAL A 486 -8.78 -22.19 24.40
C VAL A 486 -7.69 -23.05 23.76
N ALA A 487 -7.04 -22.55 22.73
CA ALA A 487 -5.94 -23.21 22.04
C ALA A 487 -4.59 -22.94 22.71
N HIS A 488 -4.32 -21.68 23.04
CA HIS A 488 -3.09 -21.23 23.69
C HIS A 488 -3.39 -20.10 24.65
N ALA A 489 -2.63 -20.05 25.75
CA ALA A 489 -2.58 -18.93 26.68
C ALA A 489 -1.12 -18.61 26.99
N TRP A 490 -0.77 -17.34 27.03
CA TRP A 490 0.56 -16.86 27.30
C TRP A 490 0.53 -15.66 28.25
N GLY A 491 1.60 -15.50 29.05
CA GLY A 491 1.74 -14.40 30.00
C GLY A 491 2.97 -13.56 29.71
N CYS A 492 2.83 -12.25 29.91
CA CYS A 492 3.91 -11.30 29.73
C CYS A 492 3.98 -10.32 30.91
N THR A 493 5.18 -10.08 31.40
CA THR A 493 5.46 -9.04 32.40
C THR A 493 6.36 -8.00 31.78
N GLY A 494 5.99 -6.72 31.89
CA GLY A 494 6.81 -5.60 31.45
C GLY A 494 7.05 -4.60 32.58
N LEU A 495 8.31 -4.37 32.90
CA LEU A 495 8.77 -3.37 33.86
C LEU A 495 9.19 -2.13 33.08
N VAL A 496 8.35 -1.11 33.12
CA VAL A 496 8.61 0.18 32.45
C VAL A 496 9.64 0.94 33.28
N ASP A 497 10.50 1.70 32.62
CA ASP A 497 11.48 2.61 33.22
C ASP A 497 12.49 1.89 34.16
N THR A 498 12.87 0.66 33.80
CA THR A 498 13.84 -0.12 34.58
C THR A 498 15.26 0.44 34.40
N PRO A 499 15.97 0.79 35.48
CA PRO A 499 17.34 1.27 35.40
C PRO A 499 18.25 0.26 34.71
N ALA A 500 19.00 0.70 33.72
CA ALA A 500 19.91 -0.12 32.94
C ALA A 500 21.20 0.64 32.62
N SER A 501 22.26 -0.08 32.28
CA SER A 501 23.48 0.54 31.77
C SER A 501 24.06 -0.30 30.65
N SER A 502 24.59 0.36 29.63
CA SER A 502 25.29 -0.30 28.54
C SER A 502 26.78 -0.01 28.57
N ASP A 503 27.59 -0.90 28.00
CA ASP A 503 29.03 -0.69 27.86
C ASP A 503 29.38 0.59 27.07
N LYS A 504 28.43 1.08 26.28
CA LYS A 504 28.59 2.28 25.46
C LYS A 504 28.09 3.55 26.13
N GLY A 505 27.46 3.47 27.31
CA GLY A 505 26.90 4.60 28.03
C GLY A 505 25.77 5.34 27.35
N ASN A 506 25.03 4.66 26.44
CA ASN A 506 23.96 5.22 25.63
C ASN A 506 22.56 4.70 26.00
N VAL A 507 22.44 3.97 27.11
CA VAL A 507 21.20 3.42 27.65
C VAL A 507 21.22 3.59 29.17
N ASP A 508 20.24 4.31 29.70
CA ASP A 508 20.07 4.57 31.13
C ASP A 508 18.86 3.82 31.71
N HIS A 509 17.82 3.63 30.89
CA HIS A 509 16.58 2.94 31.25
C HIS A 509 16.09 2.08 30.07
N VAL A 510 15.38 0.99 30.41
CA VAL A 510 14.78 0.07 29.45
C VAL A 510 13.38 -0.34 29.90
N ILE A 511 12.55 -0.73 28.95
CA ILE A 511 11.41 -1.61 29.25
C ILE A 511 11.95 -3.03 29.27
N PHE A 512 11.99 -3.64 30.47
CA PHE A 512 12.42 -5.02 30.64
C PHE A 512 11.22 -5.94 30.70
N CYS A 513 11.03 -6.81 29.70
CA CYS A 513 9.85 -7.66 29.59
C CYS A 513 10.20 -9.15 29.45
N SER A 514 9.26 -9.99 29.91
CA SER A 514 9.34 -11.44 29.82
C SER A 514 8.52 -11.93 28.61
N TYR A 515 9.04 -12.93 27.92
CA TYR A 515 8.26 -13.77 27.00
C TYR A 515 8.30 -15.20 27.53
N ASP A 516 7.13 -15.84 27.59
CA ASP A 516 7.04 -17.25 27.92
C ASP A 516 7.55 -18.17 26.80
N ASP A 517 7.59 -19.47 27.03
CA ASP A 517 8.10 -20.44 26.06
C ASP A 517 7.29 -20.43 24.76
N TYR A 518 5.95 -20.25 24.83
CA TYR A 518 5.09 -20.20 23.65
C TYR A 518 5.38 -18.97 22.80
N MET A 519 5.48 -17.79 23.40
CA MET A 519 5.81 -16.56 22.69
C MET A 519 7.20 -16.63 22.06
N LEU A 520 8.21 -17.16 22.78
CA LEU A 520 9.57 -17.30 22.28
C LEU A 520 9.66 -18.28 21.11
N GLU A 521 8.98 -19.42 21.17
CA GLU A 521 8.97 -20.40 20.10
C GLU A 521 8.27 -19.85 18.86
N SER A 522 7.11 -19.26 19.03
CA SER A 522 6.32 -18.62 17.97
C SER A 522 7.09 -17.47 17.30
N SER A 523 7.88 -16.74 18.09
CA SER A 523 8.64 -15.57 17.64
C SER A 523 9.77 -15.90 16.67
N ARG A 524 10.21 -17.15 16.55
CA ARG A 524 11.27 -17.56 15.61
C ARG A 524 11.00 -17.15 14.17
N SER A 525 9.73 -17.11 13.78
CA SER A 525 9.32 -16.74 12.42
C SER A 525 9.38 -15.24 12.13
N VAL A 526 9.43 -14.39 13.17
CA VAL A 526 9.40 -12.93 13.07
C VAL A 526 10.71 -12.25 13.50
N VAL A 527 11.74 -13.03 13.82
CA VAL A 527 13.08 -12.52 14.05
C VAL A 527 13.61 -11.87 12.79
N VAL A 528 13.93 -10.57 12.84
CA VAL A 528 14.43 -9.82 11.69
C VAL A 528 15.95 -9.80 11.61
N ARG A 529 16.61 -9.90 12.76
CA ARG A 529 18.08 -9.98 12.87
C ARG A 529 18.48 -10.91 14.01
N GLY A 530 19.63 -11.58 13.87
CA GLY A 530 20.15 -12.48 14.87
C GLY A 530 19.35 -13.77 15.01
N ARG A 531 19.11 -14.19 16.24
CA ARG A 531 18.38 -15.43 16.60
C ARG A 531 17.57 -15.24 17.89
N THR A 532 16.69 -16.16 18.19
CA THR A 532 16.03 -16.24 19.49
C THR A 532 17.04 -16.58 20.62
N PRO A 533 16.80 -16.11 21.85
CA PRO A 533 17.64 -16.42 23.02
C PRO A 533 17.74 -17.93 23.21
N GLY A 534 18.93 -18.37 23.66
CA GLY A 534 19.17 -19.72 24.15
C GLY A 534 19.21 -19.75 25.68
N ALA A 535 19.98 -20.69 26.25
CA ALA A 535 20.26 -20.74 27.66
C ALA A 535 21.27 -19.66 28.07
N GLY A 536 21.15 -19.13 29.28
CA GLY A 536 22.06 -18.11 29.84
C GLY A 536 21.49 -16.69 29.77
N ASN A 537 22.35 -15.70 29.83
CA ASN A 537 21.98 -14.28 29.90
C ASN A 537 21.71 -13.66 28.53
N GLU A 538 21.00 -14.36 27.65
CA GLU A 538 20.67 -13.91 26.32
C GLU A 538 19.28 -13.27 26.26
N VAL A 539 19.20 -12.11 25.60
CA VAL A 539 17.98 -11.33 25.47
C VAL A 539 17.79 -10.88 24.01
N MET A 540 16.62 -10.40 23.69
CA MET A 540 16.29 -9.76 22.41
C MET A 540 15.90 -8.30 22.62
N THR A 541 15.85 -7.56 21.54
CA THR A 541 15.34 -6.18 21.52
C THR A 541 14.36 -6.00 20.36
N ILE A 542 13.67 -4.87 20.34
CA ILE A 542 12.83 -4.46 19.20
C ILE A 542 13.68 -3.65 18.23
N TYR A 543 13.60 -3.98 16.96
CA TYR A 543 14.26 -3.21 15.91
C TYR A 543 13.52 -1.90 15.68
N ASN A 544 14.11 -0.81 16.06
CA ASN A 544 13.74 0.53 15.68
C ASN A 544 14.98 1.28 15.19
N LYS A 545 14.83 2.18 14.23
CA LYS A 545 15.94 3.01 13.73
C LYS A 545 16.56 3.93 14.80
N ASN A 546 15.78 4.27 15.84
CA ASN A 546 16.20 5.14 16.94
C ASN A 546 16.74 4.33 18.13
N ASN A 547 16.57 2.99 18.13
CA ASN A 547 17.01 2.13 19.21
C ASN A 547 18.56 2.17 19.31
N PRO A 548 19.11 2.63 20.44
CA PRO A 548 20.56 2.71 20.61
C PRO A 548 21.20 1.32 20.77
N MET A 549 20.41 0.29 21.08
CA MET A 549 20.89 -1.07 21.34
C MET A 549 21.09 -1.87 20.05
N GLN A 550 22.16 -2.62 19.97
CA GLN A 550 22.52 -3.46 18.83
C GLN A 550 22.78 -4.90 19.26
N ILE A 551 22.68 -5.83 18.30
CA ILE A 551 23.05 -7.23 18.55
C ILE A 551 24.53 -7.31 18.91
N GLY A 552 24.84 -8.02 20.01
CA GLY A 552 26.14 -8.15 20.60
C GLY A 552 26.44 -7.17 21.74
N ASP A 553 25.57 -6.17 21.96
CA ASP A 553 25.69 -5.26 23.10
C ASP A 553 25.37 -6.01 24.41
N VAL A 554 26.02 -5.59 25.46
CA VAL A 554 25.75 -6.08 26.82
C VAL A 554 25.07 -4.96 27.59
N ILE A 555 23.86 -5.24 28.08
CA ILE A 555 23.07 -4.32 28.89
C ILE A 555 22.97 -4.89 30.28
N THR A 556 23.36 -4.13 31.30
CA THR A 556 23.27 -4.55 32.69
C THR A 556 21.95 -4.04 33.28
N VAL A 557 21.12 -4.97 33.73
CA VAL A 557 19.84 -4.72 34.41
C VAL A 557 19.91 -5.37 35.80
N ASN A 558 19.63 -4.62 36.85
CA ASN A 558 19.70 -5.10 38.24
C ASN A 558 21.03 -5.84 38.57
N GLY A 559 22.16 -5.38 37.98
CA GLY A 559 23.47 -6.00 38.17
C GLY A 559 23.74 -7.25 37.33
N ALA A 560 22.77 -7.73 36.56
CA ALA A 560 22.94 -8.88 35.68
C ALA A 560 23.32 -8.40 34.25
N PRO A 561 24.47 -8.85 33.69
CA PRO A 561 24.84 -8.54 32.32
C PRO A 561 24.05 -9.41 31.36
N LEU A 562 23.27 -8.77 30.45
CA LEU A 562 22.40 -9.40 29.47
C LEU A 562 22.93 -9.12 28.04
N THR A 563 23.12 -10.15 27.25
CA THR A 563 23.66 -10.03 25.88
C THR A 563 22.54 -10.06 24.86
N ILE A 564 22.45 -9.04 24.00
CA ILE A 564 21.46 -8.97 22.91
C ILE A 564 21.88 -9.90 21.78
N VAL A 565 21.09 -10.95 21.50
CA VAL A 565 21.35 -11.94 20.44
C VAL A 565 20.45 -11.84 19.23
N GLY A 566 19.36 -11.10 19.33
CA GLY A 566 18.41 -10.95 18.25
C GLY A 566 17.51 -9.72 18.38
N ALA A 567 16.76 -9.45 17.31
CA ALA A 567 15.79 -8.37 17.29
C ALA A 567 14.52 -8.79 16.52
N PHE A 568 13.36 -8.34 17.01
CA PHE A 568 12.06 -8.42 16.35
C PHE A 568 11.74 -7.11 15.61
N SER A 569 10.82 -7.17 14.64
CA SER A 569 10.26 -5.96 14.04
C SER A 569 9.22 -5.28 14.93
N GLU A 570 8.56 -6.04 15.78
CA GLU A 570 7.50 -5.59 16.67
C GLU A 570 7.53 -6.43 17.96
N GLY A 571 7.15 -5.83 19.08
CA GLY A 571 7.04 -6.47 20.38
C GLY A 571 5.73 -6.13 21.07
N THR A 572 5.48 -6.75 22.21
CA THR A 572 4.27 -6.55 23.02
C THR A 572 4.25 -5.14 23.65
N PHE A 573 5.43 -4.60 23.98
CA PHE A 573 5.60 -3.23 24.48
C PHE A 573 6.39 -2.44 23.43
N PRO A 574 5.73 -1.62 22.61
CA PRO A 574 6.38 -0.90 21.52
C PRO A 574 7.06 0.37 22.03
N ASP A 575 8.28 0.25 22.54
CA ASP A 575 9.15 1.39 22.83
C ASP A 575 10.52 1.18 22.17
N ASP A 576 11.24 2.28 21.99
CA ASP A 576 12.53 2.30 21.32
C ASP A 576 13.60 1.49 22.11
N VAL A 577 13.44 1.32 23.42
CA VAL A 577 14.44 0.73 24.31
C VAL A 577 13.89 -0.48 25.09
N THR A 578 13.35 -1.47 24.38
CA THR A 578 12.78 -2.69 25.00
C THR A 578 13.77 -3.84 24.98
N LEU A 579 13.95 -4.51 26.13
CA LEU A 579 14.67 -5.78 26.29
C LEU A 579 13.68 -6.90 26.57
N ILE A 580 13.76 -7.97 25.79
CA ILE A 580 12.88 -9.14 25.87
C ILE A 580 13.71 -10.32 26.35
N ALA A 581 13.39 -10.84 27.53
CA ALA A 581 14.03 -11.98 28.15
C ALA A 581 13.12 -13.21 28.14
N PRO A 582 13.68 -14.42 28.08
CA PRO A 582 12.96 -15.63 28.49
C PRO A 582 12.42 -15.48 29.89
N GLU A 583 11.22 -15.97 30.19
CA GLU A 583 10.56 -15.79 31.47
C GLU A 583 11.42 -16.26 32.64
N ALA A 584 12.13 -17.41 32.51
CA ALA A 584 13.02 -17.91 33.52
C ALA A 584 14.18 -16.93 33.83
N LEU A 585 14.79 -16.32 32.83
CA LEU A 585 15.83 -15.30 32.98
C LEU A 585 15.25 -14.02 33.59
N PHE A 586 14.06 -13.59 33.11
CA PHE A 586 13.39 -12.41 33.64
C PHE A 586 13.15 -12.55 35.16
N ARG A 587 12.60 -13.69 35.63
CA ARG A 587 12.35 -13.97 37.04
C ARG A 587 13.64 -14.01 37.86
N GLN A 588 14.75 -14.50 37.30
CA GLN A 588 16.05 -14.50 37.92
C GLN A 588 16.59 -13.07 38.15
N VAL A 589 16.36 -12.15 37.21
CA VAL A 589 16.90 -10.77 37.24
C VAL A 589 15.97 -9.80 37.97
N ALA A 590 14.66 -9.90 37.75
CA ALA A 590 13.64 -8.99 38.26
C ALA A 590 12.88 -9.52 39.50
N GLY A 591 13.07 -10.81 39.84
CA GLY A 591 12.27 -11.50 40.85
C GLY A 591 10.98 -12.09 40.31
N ASP A 592 10.24 -12.78 41.16
CA ASP A 592 8.95 -13.38 40.82
C ASP A 592 7.87 -12.29 40.78
N GLN A 593 7.35 -12.01 39.63
CA GLN A 593 6.37 -10.95 39.35
C GLN A 593 5.09 -11.56 38.77
N ASN A 594 3.96 -10.96 39.10
CA ASN A 594 2.71 -11.22 38.37
C ASN A 594 2.78 -10.68 36.94
N TYR A 595 1.94 -11.17 36.05
CA TYR A 595 1.85 -10.64 34.71
C TYR A 595 1.11 -9.29 34.66
N ASN A 596 1.52 -8.42 33.76
CA ASN A 596 0.75 -7.23 33.38
C ASN A 596 -0.32 -7.62 32.37
N MET A 597 -0.01 -8.61 31.52
CA MET A 597 -0.76 -8.98 30.35
C MET A 597 -0.82 -10.50 30.19
N VAL A 598 -2.01 -11.02 29.90
CA VAL A 598 -2.22 -12.42 29.54
C VAL A 598 -3.05 -12.48 28.26
N GLY A 599 -2.50 -13.12 27.24
CA GLY A 599 -3.17 -13.31 25.96
C GLY A 599 -3.70 -14.72 25.79
N VAL A 600 -4.87 -14.85 25.17
CA VAL A 600 -5.55 -16.11 24.88
C VAL A 600 -5.82 -16.22 23.41
N GLN A 601 -5.46 -17.33 22.81
CA GLN A 601 -5.86 -17.71 21.44
C GLN A 601 -6.93 -18.78 21.51
N LEU A 602 -8.01 -18.56 20.76
CA LEU A 602 -9.15 -19.45 20.72
C LEU A 602 -9.06 -20.42 19.53
N ASP A 603 -9.58 -21.60 19.71
CA ASP A 603 -9.74 -22.55 18.62
C ASP A 603 -11.10 -22.39 17.91
N ARG A 604 -11.39 -23.27 16.93
CA ARG A 604 -12.64 -23.21 16.16
C ARG A 604 -13.88 -23.66 16.92
N THR A 605 -13.72 -24.24 18.10
CA THR A 605 -14.79 -24.76 18.93
C THR A 605 -15.27 -23.75 19.95
N ALA A 606 -14.53 -22.67 20.14
CA ALA A 606 -14.88 -21.57 21.03
C ALA A 606 -16.21 -20.91 20.61
N ASP A 607 -17.10 -20.81 21.55
CA ASP A 607 -18.44 -20.21 21.41
C ASP A 607 -18.65 -19.04 22.38
N GLU A 608 -19.85 -18.55 22.52
CA GLU A 608 -20.19 -17.47 23.47
C GLU A 608 -20.03 -17.93 24.92
N ASP A 609 -20.31 -19.22 25.24
CA ASP A 609 -20.15 -19.75 26.60
C ASP A 609 -18.68 -19.78 27.00
N THR A 610 -17.76 -20.06 26.04
CA THR A 610 -16.31 -19.91 26.25
C THR A 610 -15.97 -18.50 26.67
N LEU A 611 -16.53 -17.47 26.02
CA LEU A 611 -16.24 -16.08 26.34
C LEU A 611 -16.82 -15.67 27.70
N PHE A 612 -18.02 -16.12 28.06
CA PHE A 612 -18.58 -15.88 29.38
C PHE A 612 -17.70 -16.50 30.47
N THR A 613 -17.22 -17.73 30.25
CA THR A 613 -16.30 -18.39 31.18
C THR A 613 -14.98 -17.62 31.32
N LEU A 614 -14.44 -17.13 30.21
CA LEU A 614 -13.24 -16.28 30.23
C LEU A 614 -13.50 -14.95 30.94
N ALA A 615 -14.66 -14.33 30.76
CA ALA A 615 -15.04 -13.09 31.41
C ALA A 615 -15.16 -13.26 32.94
N ASP A 616 -15.70 -14.38 33.39
CA ASP A 616 -15.84 -14.69 34.82
C ASP A 616 -14.50 -14.89 35.55
N LEU A 617 -13.41 -15.14 34.79
CA LEU A 617 -12.05 -15.24 35.37
C LEU A 617 -11.37 -13.86 35.51
N ALA A 618 -11.92 -12.80 34.97
CA ALA A 618 -11.39 -11.45 35.15
C ALA A 618 -11.84 -10.88 36.51
N THR A 619 -10.93 -10.20 37.18
CA THR A 619 -11.20 -9.50 38.45
C THR A 619 -11.41 -8.01 38.23
N ASP A 620 -11.86 -7.26 39.25
CA ASP A 620 -12.12 -5.82 39.12
C ASP A 620 -10.90 -4.97 38.74
N ASP A 621 -9.68 -5.50 38.98
CA ASP A 621 -8.43 -4.84 38.61
C ASP A 621 -7.89 -5.22 37.24
N VAL A 622 -8.67 -5.95 36.45
CA VAL A 622 -8.27 -6.50 35.15
C VAL A 622 -9.21 -6.04 34.06
N ILE A 623 -8.66 -5.56 32.94
CA ILE A 623 -9.40 -5.27 31.72
C ILE A 623 -9.35 -6.52 30.84
N MET A 624 -10.47 -7.11 30.50
CA MET A 624 -10.59 -8.11 29.46
C MET A 624 -11.02 -7.46 28.14
N GLN A 625 -10.29 -7.74 27.08
CA GLN A 625 -10.57 -7.22 25.72
C GLN A 625 -10.84 -8.38 24.76
N ASP A 626 -11.97 -8.39 24.08
CA ASP A 626 -12.23 -9.28 22.94
C ASP A 626 -11.69 -8.65 21.66
N LEU A 627 -10.61 -9.20 21.13
CA LEU A 627 -9.91 -8.71 19.94
C LEU A 627 -10.31 -9.45 18.65
N ARG A 628 -11.24 -10.40 18.70
CA ARG A 628 -11.60 -11.26 17.57
C ARG A 628 -12.12 -10.46 16.37
N GLU A 629 -12.98 -9.48 16.61
CA GLU A 629 -13.50 -8.64 15.51
C GLU A 629 -12.42 -7.72 14.97
N SER A 630 -11.60 -7.09 15.82
CA SER A 630 -10.44 -6.31 15.40
C SER A 630 -9.46 -7.15 14.59
N ASN A 631 -9.11 -8.35 15.05
CA ASN A 631 -8.25 -9.29 14.32
C ASN A 631 -8.84 -9.71 12.97
N ARG A 632 -10.17 -9.90 12.90
CA ARG A 632 -10.88 -10.20 11.65
C ARG A 632 -10.79 -9.03 10.66
N GLN A 633 -10.97 -7.81 11.16
CA GLN A 633 -10.88 -6.58 10.37
C GLN A 633 -9.46 -6.38 9.83
N ASP A 634 -8.43 -6.57 10.64
CA ASP A 634 -7.03 -6.45 10.23
C ASP A 634 -6.66 -7.51 9.18
N ARG A 635 -7.06 -8.76 9.39
CA ARG A 635 -6.90 -9.83 8.38
C ARG A 635 -7.63 -9.47 7.09
N GLY A 636 -8.84 -8.90 7.20
CA GLY A 636 -9.59 -8.37 6.06
C GLY A 636 -8.81 -7.30 5.31
N THR A 637 -8.26 -6.33 6.02
CA THR A 637 -7.39 -5.27 5.45
C THR A 637 -6.16 -5.86 4.77
N TYR A 638 -5.50 -6.84 5.37
CA TYR A 638 -4.37 -7.53 4.77
C TYR A 638 -4.73 -8.21 3.44
N TYR A 639 -5.84 -8.97 3.40
CA TYR A 639 -6.30 -9.61 2.18
C TYR A 639 -6.73 -8.58 1.12
N ALA A 640 -7.35 -7.47 1.53
CA ALA A 640 -7.72 -6.39 0.63
C ALA A 640 -6.50 -5.79 -0.08
N VAL A 641 -5.48 -5.43 0.68
CA VAL A 641 -4.21 -4.90 0.14
C VAL A 641 -3.59 -5.91 -0.82
N ARG A 642 -3.57 -7.19 -0.46
CA ARG A 642 -3.07 -8.26 -1.33
C ARG A 642 -3.85 -8.37 -2.64
N ILE A 643 -5.18 -8.37 -2.60
CA ILE A 643 -6.04 -8.44 -3.80
C ILE A 643 -5.74 -7.27 -4.73
N VAL A 644 -5.65 -6.05 -4.19
CA VAL A 644 -5.35 -4.85 -4.98
C VAL A 644 -3.96 -4.95 -5.63
N LEU A 645 -2.93 -5.29 -4.86
CA LEU A 645 -1.56 -5.36 -5.36
C LEU A 645 -1.35 -6.52 -6.34
N TYR A 646 -1.91 -7.71 -6.06
CA TYR A 646 -1.87 -8.83 -7.02
C TYR A 646 -2.71 -8.55 -8.27
N GLY A 647 -3.84 -7.85 -8.12
CA GLY A 647 -4.64 -7.36 -9.25
C GLY A 647 -3.81 -6.46 -10.18
N PHE A 648 -3.07 -5.51 -9.63
CA PHE A 648 -2.15 -4.67 -10.41
C PHE A 648 -1.01 -5.47 -11.03
N LEU A 649 -0.43 -6.41 -10.30
CA LEU A 649 0.62 -7.28 -10.83
C LEU A 649 0.11 -8.13 -12.00
N ALA A 650 -1.11 -8.66 -11.91
CA ALA A 650 -1.76 -9.40 -12.99
C ALA A 650 -2.01 -8.52 -14.22
N ILE A 651 -2.47 -7.27 -14.03
CA ILE A 651 -2.65 -6.29 -15.11
C ILE A 651 -1.30 -5.99 -15.78
N ILE A 652 -0.24 -5.72 -15.01
CA ILE A 652 1.10 -5.46 -15.53
C ILE A 652 1.63 -6.68 -16.28
N GLY A 653 1.41 -7.90 -15.76
CA GLY A 653 1.74 -9.16 -16.43
C GLY A 653 1.02 -9.31 -17.76
N GLY A 654 -0.27 -9.04 -17.80
CA GLY A 654 -1.08 -9.06 -19.02
C GLY A 654 -0.60 -8.06 -20.07
N ILE A 655 -0.25 -6.84 -19.66
CA ILE A 655 0.32 -5.82 -20.53
C ILE A 655 1.69 -6.25 -21.07
N SER A 656 2.53 -6.82 -20.22
CA SER A 656 3.84 -7.34 -20.59
C SER A 656 3.70 -8.44 -21.63
N LEU A 657 2.76 -9.37 -21.43
CA LEU A 657 2.44 -10.43 -22.39
C LEU A 657 1.99 -9.85 -23.74
N LEU A 658 1.04 -8.92 -23.71
CA LEU A 658 0.55 -8.26 -24.94
C LEU A 658 1.68 -7.50 -25.66
N ASN A 659 2.55 -6.83 -24.93
CA ASN A 659 3.70 -6.13 -25.48
C ASN A 659 4.69 -7.09 -26.14
N ILE A 660 5.00 -8.24 -25.51
CA ILE A 660 5.85 -9.29 -26.05
C ILE A 660 5.26 -9.85 -27.34
N VAL A 661 3.98 -10.25 -27.30
CA VAL A 661 3.24 -10.78 -28.45
C VAL A 661 3.21 -9.77 -29.60
N ASN A 662 2.90 -8.51 -29.31
CA ASN A 662 2.88 -7.45 -30.30
C ASN A 662 4.26 -7.22 -30.92
N SER A 663 5.30 -7.14 -30.10
CA SER A 663 6.68 -6.89 -30.56
C SER A 663 7.19 -7.98 -31.50
N ILE A 664 6.97 -9.25 -31.13
CA ILE A 664 7.36 -10.40 -31.96
C ILE A 664 6.52 -10.46 -33.24
N SER A 665 5.19 -10.29 -33.12
CA SER A 665 4.29 -10.29 -34.30
C SER A 665 4.71 -9.22 -35.32
N MET A 666 5.13 -8.05 -34.85
CA MET A 666 5.53 -6.94 -35.73
C MET A 666 6.92 -7.20 -36.35
N SER A 667 7.88 -7.79 -35.59
CA SER A 667 9.18 -8.19 -36.14
C SER A 667 9.01 -9.20 -37.27
N VAL A 668 8.17 -10.20 -37.04
CA VAL A 668 7.86 -11.24 -38.04
C VAL A 668 7.14 -10.67 -39.25
N SER A 669 6.12 -9.84 -39.06
CA SER A 669 5.37 -9.20 -40.15
C SER A 669 6.26 -8.29 -41.02
N ALA A 670 7.19 -7.55 -40.40
CA ALA A 670 8.12 -6.69 -41.14
C ALA A 670 9.08 -7.46 -42.05
N ARG A 671 9.26 -8.76 -41.83
CA ARG A 671 10.17 -9.63 -42.59
C ARG A 671 9.44 -10.73 -43.36
N ALA A 672 8.12 -10.66 -43.49
CA ALA A 672 7.32 -11.69 -44.15
C ALA A 672 7.84 -12.04 -45.53
N ARG A 673 8.26 -11.02 -46.31
CA ARG A 673 8.85 -11.20 -47.67
C ARG A 673 10.17 -11.99 -47.62
N GLN A 674 11.05 -11.76 -46.65
CA GLN A 674 12.31 -12.51 -46.48
C GLN A 674 12.00 -13.98 -46.12
N TYR A 675 11.03 -14.22 -45.26
CA TYR A 675 10.60 -15.59 -44.90
C TYR A 675 9.93 -16.29 -46.09
N GLY A 676 9.13 -15.56 -46.88
CA GLY A 676 8.57 -16.06 -48.15
C GLY A 676 9.66 -16.50 -49.12
N ALA A 677 10.70 -15.66 -49.32
CA ALA A 677 11.84 -15.99 -50.17
C ALA A 677 12.64 -17.22 -49.65
N MET A 678 12.85 -17.35 -48.34
CA MET A 678 13.51 -18.52 -47.73
C MET A 678 12.67 -19.80 -47.94
N ARG A 679 11.33 -19.74 -47.83
CA ARG A 679 10.44 -20.87 -48.12
C ARG A 679 10.48 -21.23 -49.63
N ALA A 680 10.58 -20.25 -50.52
CA ALA A 680 10.72 -20.48 -51.96
C ALA A 680 12.01 -21.21 -52.33
N VAL A 681 13.09 -21.04 -51.53
CA VAL A 681 14.40 -21.72 -51.70
C VAL A 681 14.44 -23.08 -50.98
N GLY A 682 13.32 -23.48 -50.31
CA GLY A 682 13.19 -24.81 -49.71
C GLY A 682 13.28 -24.89 -48.17
N MET A 683 13.19 -23.76 -47.45
CA MET A 683 13.10 -23.79 -45.99
C MET A 683 11.78 -24.42 -45.52
N GLU A 684 11.89 -25.46 -44.69
CA GLU A 684 10.74 -26.14 -44.07
C GLU A 684 10.07 -25.28 -43.02
N ASP A 685 8.77 -25.50 -42.81
CA ASP A 685 7.96 -24.80 -41.80
C ASP A 685 8.50 -24.97 -40.38
N VAL A 686 9.08 -26.12 -40.05
CA VAL A 686 9.71 -26.41 -38.75
C VAL A 686 10.99 -25.57 -38.57
N GLN A 687 11.79 -25.43 -39.61
CA GLN A 687 13.01 -24.60 -39.60
C GLN A 687 12.66 -23.13 -39.43
N LEU A 688 11.61 -22.65 -40.13
CA LEU A 688 11.08 -21.31 -39.96
C LEU A 688 10.60 -21.04 -38.52
N CYS A 689 9.86 -21.99 -37.96
CA CYS A 689 9.41 -21.92 -36.57
C CYS A 689 10.59 -21.80 -35.59
N ARG A 690 11.61 -22.64 -35.72
CA ARG A 690 12.82 -22.61 -34.89
C ARG A 690 13.58 -21.29 -35.03
N MET A 691 13.67 -20.75 -36.23
CA MET A 691 14.34 -19.46 -36.47
C MET A 691 13.60 -18.30 -35.79
N ILE A 692 12.26 -18.24 -35.89
CA ILE A 692 11.45 -17.22 -35.22
C ILE A 692 11.50 -17.40 -33.71
N ALA A 693 11.48 -18.64 -33.22
CA ALA A 693 11.64 -18.94 -31.80
C ALA A 693 13.01 -18.51 -31.26
N ALA A 694 14.09 -18.70 -32.02
CA ALA A 694 15.41 -18.22 -31.66
C ALA A 694 15.51 -16.69 -31.63
N GLU A 695 14.83 -16.00 -32.56
CA GLU A 695 14.73 -14.54 -32.58
C GLU A 695 14.00 -14.04 -31.31
N ALA A 696 12.84 -14.62 -30.99
CA ALA A 696 12.05 -14.30 -29.81
C ALA A 696 12.82 -14.62 -28.51
N GLY A 697 13.49 -15.77 -28.44
CA GLY A 697 14.34 -16.19 -27.34
C GLY A 697 15.50 -15.22 -27.10
N THR A 698 16.10 -14.66 -28.16
CA THR A 698 17.17 -13.67 -28.04
C THR A 698 16.67 -12.37 -27.39
N TYR A 699 15.50 -11.88 -27.78
CA TYR A 699 14.88 -10.71 -27.12
C TYR A 699 14.52 -11.00 -25.68
N ALA A 700 13.93 -12.18 -25.39
CA ALA A 700 13.57 -12.59 -24.06
C ALA A 700 14.80 -12.74 -23.16
N ALA A 701 15.86 -13.41 -23.62
CA ALA A 701 17.09 -13.60 -22.85
C ALA A 701 17.81 -12.27 -22.57
N SER A 702 17.97 -11.42 -23.58
CA SER A 702 18.58 -10.11 -23.39
C SER A 702 17.76 -9.20 -22.48
N GLY A 703 16.42 -9.22 -22.61
CA GLY A 703 15.50 -8.48 -21.75
C GLY A 703 15.50 -9.00 -20.30
N LEU A 704 15.59 -10.32 -20.12
CA LEU A 704 15.69 -10.96 -18.81
C LEU A 704 17.01 -10.56 -18.12
N LEU A 705 18.16 -10.65 -18.80
CA LEU A 705 19.45 -10.27 -18.24
C LEU A 705 19.47 -8.80 -17.79
N VAL A 706 19.08 -7.89 -18.66
CA VAL A 706 19.05 -6.45 -18.37
C VAL A 706 17.98 -6.14 -17.30
N GLY A 707 16.81 -6.77 -17.41
CA GLY A 707 15.68 -6.56 -16.50
C GLY A 707 15.95 -7.06 -15.08
N VAL A 708 16.58 -8.23 -14.96
CA VAL A 708 16.99 -8.78 -13.66
C VAL A 708 18.08 -7.92 -13.04
N ALA A 709 19.10 -7.54 -13.80
CA ALA A 709 20.19 -6.70 -13.28
C ALA A 709 19.66 -5.33 -12.79
N ALA A 710 18.94 -4.61 -13.63
CA ALA A 710 18.37 -3.31 -13.26
C ALA A 710 17.26 -3.44 -12.19
N GLY A 711 16.45 -4.48 -12.29
CA GLY A 711 15.35 -4.74 -11.36
C GLY A 711 15.84 -5.10 -9.97
N LEU A 712 16.91 -5.90 -9.82
CA LEU A 712 17.49 -6.21 -8.52
C LEU A 712 18.13 -4.98 -7.86
N VAL A 713 18.75 -4.10 -8.64
CA VAL A 713 19.27 -2.82 -8.12
C VAL A 713 18.13 -1.96 -7.57
N LEU A 714 17.04 -1.79 -8.34
CA LEU A 714 15.88 -1.05 -7.89
C LEU A 714 15.19 -1.74 -6.70
N HIS A 715 14.98 -3.05 -6.76
CA HIS A 715 14.40 -3.85 -5.70
C HIS A 715 15.17 -3.69 -4.39
N ARG A 716 16.51 -3.82 -4.44
CA ARG A 716 17.37 -3.61 -3.28
C ARG A 716 17.25 -2.18 -2.73
N ALA A 717 17.28 -1.17 -3.61
CA ALA A 717 17.19 0.23 -3.20
C ALA A 717 15.85 0.56 -2.53
N LEU A 718 14.74 0.08 -3.08
CA LEU A 718 13.41 0.24 -2.49
C LEU A 718 13.28 -0.56 -1.19
N TYR A 719 13.73 -1.80 -1.20
CA TYR A 719 13.68 -2.70 -0.03
C TYR A 719 14.44 -2.12 1.15
N THR A 720 15.67 -1.64 0.92
CA THR A 720 16.50 -1.07 1.98
C THR A 720 15.88 0.19 2.58
N ARG A 721 15.29 1.04 1.75
CA ARG A 721 14.67 2.29 2.22
C ARG A 721 13.35 2.10 2.94
N LEU A 722 12.58 1.07 2.59
CA LEU A 722 11.25 0.82 3.12
C LEU A 722 11.25 -0.26 4.20
N ILE A 723 11.79 -1.43 3.86
CA ILE A 723 11.67 -2.60 4.71
C ILE A 723 12.83 -2.66 5.69
N THR A 724 14.07 -2.59 5.22
CA THR A 724 15.24 -2.68 6.11
C THR A 724 15.30 -1.48 7.06
N HIS A 725 14.97 -0.28 6.58
CA HIS A 725 15.06 0.94 7.40
C HIS A 725 14.00 0.98 8.51
N TYR A 726 12.76 0.57 8.22
CA TYR A 726 11.66 0.63 9.19
C TYR A 726 11.50 -0.64 10.02
N PHE A 727 11.70 -1.82 9.41
CA PHE A 727 11.43 -3.12 10.04
C PHE A 727 12.68 -3.96 10.32
N GLY A 728 13.86 -3.49 9.96
CA GLY A 728 15.11 -4.22 10.18
C GLY A 728 15.36 -5.44 9.30
N VAL A 729 14.40 -5.88 8.51
CA VAL A 729 14.51 -7.10 7.69
C VAL A 729 15.61 -6.95 6.65
N VAL A 730 16.58 -7.85 6.70
CA VAL A 730 17.74 -7.81 5.80
C VAL A 730 17.34 -8.24 4.39
N TRP A 731 17.76 -7.45 3.39
CA TRP A 731 17.51 -7.78 2.00
C TRP A 731 18.19 -9.09 1.59
N ARG A 732 17.44 -9.97 0.96
CA ARG A 732 17.93 -11.20 0.32
C ARG A 732 17.50 -11.22 -1.15
N VAL A 733 18.30 -11.89 -2.00
CA VAL A 733 17.93 -12.05 -3.42
C VAL A 733 16.65 -12.90 -3.51
N PRO A 734 15.58 -12.42 -4.16
CA PRO A 734 14.31 -13.14 -4.23
C PRO A 734 14.33 -14.23 -5.32
N PHE A 735 15.10 -15.32 -5.12
CA PHE A 735 15.28 -16.38 -6.12
C PHE A 735 13.96 -17.01 -6.59
N GLY A 736 13.00 -17.24 -5.69
CA GLY A 736 11.69 -17.79 -6.04
C GLY A 736 10.93 -16.89 -7.01
N LEU A 737 10.92 -15.58 -6.75
CA LEU A 737 10.31 -14.59 -7.65
C LEU A 737 11.03 -14.54 -9.01
N LEU A 738 12.36 -14.58 -9.01
CA LEU A 738 13.14 -14.59 -10.24
C LEU A 738 12.82 -15.82 -11.09
N ALA A 739 12.68 -17.00 -10.48
CA ALA A 739 12.27 -18.22 -11.17
C ALA A 739 10.88 -18.08 -11.82
N VAL A 740 9.90 -17.52 -11.09
CA VAL A 740 8.55 -17.25 -11.61
C VAL A 740 8.62 -16.27 -12.79
N LEU A 741 9.39 -15.20 -12.69
CA LEU A 741 9.56 -14.23 -13.78
C LEU A 741 10.25 -14.85 -15.01
N CYS A 742 11.25 -15.72 -14.82
CA CYS A 742 11.89 -16.46 -15.91
C CYS A 742 10.87 -17.36 -16.63
N LEU A 743 10.07 -18.11 -15.89
CA LEU A 743 9.02 -18.95 -16.45
C LEU A 743 7.95 -18.15 -17.18
N PHE A 744 7.53 -17.03 -16.60
CA PHE A 744 6.57 -16.11 -17.23
C PHE A 744 7.10 -15.57 -18.56
N VAL A 745 8.34 -15.06 -18.60
CA VAL A 745 8.95 -14.52 -19.82
C VAL A 745 9.13 -15.61 -20.88
N ALA A 746 9.55 -16.81 -20.51
CA ALA A 746 9.68 -17.95 -21.42
C ALA A 746 8.32 -18.37 -22.00
N GLY A 747 7.29 -18.49 -21.16
CA GLY A 747 5.92 -18.79 -21.57
C GLY A 747 5.34 -17.70 -22.49
N ALA A 748 5.52 -16.43 -22.15
CA ALA A 748 5.11 -15.30 -22.97
C ALA A 748 5.79 -15.29 -24.35
N ALA A 749 7.10 -15.58 -24.42
CA ALA A 749 7.83 -15.68 -25.66
C ALA A 749 7.34 -16.85 -26.52
N ALA A 750 7.07 -18.02 -25.93
CA ALA A 750 6.50 -19.18 -26.62
C ALA A 750 5.11 -18.87 -27.21
N LEU A 751 4.22 -18.27 -26.42
CA LEU A 751 2.88 -17.84 -26.88
C LEU A 751 2.98 -16.81 -28.01
N ALA A 752 3.93 -15.88 -27.92
CA ALA A 752 4.14 -14.82 -28.91
C ALA A 752 4.61 -15.34 -30.27
N VAL A 753 5.32 -16.47 -30.32
CA VAL A 753 5.78 -17.13 -31.55
C VAL A 753 4.65 -17.87 -32.25
N HIS A 754 3.74 -18.48 -31.50
CA HIS A 754 2.70 -19.35 -32.04
C HIS A 754 1.78 -18.67 -33.08
N GLY A 755 1.30 -17.46 -32.78
CA GLY A 755 0.37 -16.73 -33.64
C GLY A 755 0.97 -16.32 -34.99
N PRO A 756 2.12 -15.61 -35.02
CA PRO A 756 2.80 -15.22 -36.26
C PRO A 756 3.25 -16.38 -37.12
N VAL A 757 3.77 -17.45 -36.53
CA VAL A 757 4.18 -18.68 -37.27
C VAL A 757 3.01 -19.30 -37.97
N LYS A 758 1.89 -19.52 -37.29
CA LYS A 758 0.66 -20.09 -37.87
C LYS A 758 0.14 -19.25 -39.04
N ARG A 759 0.25 -17.91 -38.96
CA ARG A 759 -0.15 -17.02 -40.08
C ARG A 759 0.79 -17.13 -41.26
N LEU A 760 2.12 -17.20 -41.05
CA LEU A 760 3.09 -17.37 -42.12
C LEU A 760 2.97 -18.73 -42.82
N GLN A 761 2.72 -19.81 -42.09
CA GLN A 761 2.46 -21.14 -42.62
C GLN A 761 1.22 -21.22 -43.48
N ALA A 762 0.14 -20.51 -43.08
CA ALA A 762 -1.11 -20.44 -43.83
C ALA A 762 -1.03 -19.58 -45.07
N MET A 763 0.04 -18.78 -45.25
CA MET A 763 0.20 -17.86 -46.38
C MET A 763 0.87 -18.58 -47.56
N PRO A 764 0.27 -18.55 -48.80
CA PRO A 764 0.94 -19.11 -49.97
C PRO A 764 2.27 -18.38 -50.25
N VAL A 765 3.29 -19.13 -50.68
CA VAL A 765 4.62 -18.58 -50.94
C VAL A 765 4.58 -17.43 -51.94
N THR A 766 3.77 -17.56 -53.00
CA THR A 766 3.58 -16.52 -53.99
C THR A 766 2.95 -15.25 -53.42
N ALA A 767 1.98 -15.37 -52.52
CA ALA A 767 1.37 -14.22 -51.85
C ALA A 767 2.38 -13.55 -50.87
N ALA A 768 3.20 -14.33 -50.17
CA ALA A 768 4.22 -13.78 -49.26
C ALA A 768 5.33 -13.00 -49.96
N ILE A 769 5.63 -13.31 -51.24
CA ILE A 769 6.58 -12.60 -52.07
C ILE A 769 5.96 -11.35 -52.72
N ASN A 770 4.66 -11.41 -53.09
CA ASN A 770 3.94 -10.36 -53.81
C ASN A 770 3.15 -9.39 -52.92
N GLU A 771 3.04 -9.66 -51.63
CA GLU A 771 2.35 -8.73 -50.71
C GLU A 771 3.20 -7.46 -50.50
N LEU A 772 3.00 -6.53 -51.42
CA LEU A 772 3.25 -5.09 -51.22
C LEU A 772 2.23 -4.30 -52.00
#